data_ce4d5e0da2d881bb3edc011f3e262cc5
#
_entry.id   ce4d5e0da2d881bb3edc011f3e262cc5
#
_cell.length_a   1.000
_cell.length_b   1.000
_cell.length_c   1.000
_cell.angle_alpha   90.00
_cell.angle_beta   90.00
_cell.angle_gamma   90.00
#
_symmetry.space_group_name_H-M   'P 1'
#
loop_
_entity.id
_entity.type
_entity.pdbx_description
1 polymer ?
#
loop_
_entity_poly.entity_id
_entity_poly.type
_entity_poly.pdbx_seq_one_letter_code
_entity_poly.pdbx_strand_id
1 'polypeptide(L)'
;MKVSGRRGLILVGVVALVALAAGFAVAGKLQSCAFLAYADHATGLRFRAGDVMRTKDGYLLRDMTASTGDGAFFASAPRAHVALGPSGDTIELEQPHIVVAPLRYHAQEETHLALAGGATRLAVRDGTLVVTAGAVPVPALTFAGVEADVNLRAGQPPRYDVTMALDELTNRYPVTGHAAGGPSVWTAAAVPLQPLAGILPDDATLELQGGWLRDVEVDGGTAVHAQARLDDTSLALAADAAAGTAPHELRGLHGKVSFAGDGIGSRAIVGTLDGVPFNFGGELHALFGEHAGGVRDLNALTALLTHIADEPRLRSVTLEATAPGLAYAQYALGSDHGPLAISLLSVDPAEPTLRFDTAIAEDHVISGGERTSAMSVRTGAVAGVNGDYFDIGRTYQPQGMLVRHGELVRGPTDRAALVIDRNKQVTIAEFRIRGEVRTAAGSMPITEVNDWPPGDVCVITPAFGKVLPASPGRTFVALQPLGDRNGTRFRVTDVVPMNAPTTPRFGIAIGPLVRTPLPKPGDVVTVTYALEPHVDDVVAGIGGGPVLLRNGAWFEDRHAPAPDERNYRWPVIALVRTLDGRLMFVAVDGRHPERSVGMTRPEFARLLLRLGGVDAMALDSGGSVTLVSRAPGDANASVRNVPSDNSAERWVSDGLFLYSSAPLPAVVAPAQVPTPVPEARPSP
;
A
#
# COMPACT_ATOMS: atom_id res chain seq x y z
N MET A 1 8.23 1.21 14.24
CA MET A 1 9.27 0.90 15.24
C MET A 1 9.17 1.90 16.39
N LYS A 2 9.09 1.42 17.63
CA LYS A 2 8.99 2.13 18.92
C LYS A 2 7.63 2.79 19.26
N VAL A 3 6.63 1.95 19.43
CA VAL A 3 5.36 2.26 20.10
C VAL A 3 5.50 2.25 21.65
N SER A 4 6.74 2.18 22.20
CA SER A 4 6.96 2.10 23.65
C SER A 4 6.63 3.40 24.42
N GLY A 5 6.59 4.56 23.75
CA GLY A 5 6.41 5.85 24.43
C GLY A 5 4.99 6.13 24.96
N ARG A 6 3.93 5.70 24.28
CA ARG A 6 2.56 5.99 24.70
C ARG A 6 2.08 5.14 25.90
N ARG A 7 2.59 3.92 26.05
CA ARG A 7 2.32 3.09 27.25
C ARG A 7 2.99 3.65 28.49
N GLY A 8 4.14 4.30 28.34
CA GLY A 8 4.88 4.90 29.44
C GLY A 8 4.12 6.04 30.13
N LEU A 9 3.26 6.78 29.41
CA LEU A 9 2.67 8.01 29.97
C LEU A 9 1.60 7.74 31.02
N ILE A 10 0.67 6.83 30.79
CA ILE A 10 -0.31 6.41 31.80
C ILE A 10 0.39 5.61 32.88
N LEU A 11 1.34 4.76 32.52
CA LEU A 11 2.16 3.98 33.45
C LEU A 11 3.07 4.88 34.31
N VAL A 12 3.67 5.95 33.76
CA VAL A 12 4.56 6.88 34.50
C VAL A 12 3.78 7.69 35.53
N GLY A 13 2.57 8.18 35.19
CA GLY A 13 1.70 8.82 36.19
C GLY A 13 1.32 7.88 37.34
N VAL A 14 0.94 6.67 37.00
CA VAL A 14 0.58 5.61 37.93
C VAL A 14 1.80 5.12 38.70
N VAL A 15 2.92 4.92 38.04
CA VAL A 15 4.18 4.44 38.59
C VAL A 15 4.85 5.46 39.50
N ALA A 16 4.74 6.75 39.17
CA ALA A 16 5.22 7.82 40.05
C ALA A 16 4.50 7.85 41.42
N LEU A 17 3.20 7.55 41.40
CA LEU A 17 2.40 7.47 42.60
C LEU A 17 2.68 6.17 43.41
N VAL A 18 3.09 5.10 42.72
CA VAL A 18 3.49 3.83 43.35
C VAL A 18 4.86 3.93 44.02
N ALA A 19 5.81 4.72 43.48
CA ALA A 19 7.09 4.98 44.13
C ALA A 19 6.91 5.81 45.42
N LEU A 20 5.87 6.63 45.49
CA LEU A 20 5.42 7.25 46.73
C LEU A 20 5.14 6.21 47.83
N ALA A 21 4.38 5.17 47.50
CA ALA A 21 4.03 4.10 48.46
C ALA A 21 5.23 3.24 48.89
N ALA A 22 6.10 2.89 47.97
CA ALA A 22 7.35 2.15 48.28
C ALA A 22 8.30 2.93 49.20
N GLY A 23 8.37 4.24 49.03
CA GLY A 23 9.15 5.13 49.90
C GLY A 23 8.63 5.14 51.37
N PHE A 24 7.31 5.07 51.54
CA PHE A 24 6.68 4.99 52.85
C PHE A 24 6.90 3.62 53.54
N ALA A 25 6.90 2.52 52.79
CA ALA A 25 7.10 1.16 53.34
C ALA A 25 8.51 0.96 53.93
N VAL A 26 9.54 1.63 53.36
CA VAL A 26 10.92 1.50 53.80
C VAL A 26 11.25 2.45 54.98
N ALA A 27 10.51 3.50 55.17
CA ALA A 27 10.94 4.61 56.01
C ALA A 27 9.96 5.01 57.12
N GLY A 28 9.53 4.08 57.92
CA GLY A 28 8.63 4.31 59.08
C GLY A 28 9.03 5.40 60.10
N LYS A 29 10.09 6.20 59.80
CA LYS A 29 10.54 7.33 60.63
C LYS A 29 11.08 8.54 59.83
N LEU A 30 10.84 8.66 58.51
CA LEU A 30 11.34 9.79 57.75
C LEU A 30 10.42 11.02 57.89
N GLN A 31 11.04 12.19 58.09
CA GLN A 31 10.33 13.49 58.02
C GLN A 31 9.83 13.74 56.60
N SER A 32 8.74 14.48 56.46
CA SER A 32 8.07 14.75 55.16
C SER A 32 9.00 15.21 54.04
N CYS A 33 10.04 16.03 54.37
CA CYS A 33 11.01 16.47 53.34
C CYS A 33 11.89 15.35 52.81
N ALA A 34 12.31 14.38 53.64
CA ALA A 34 13.11 13.26 53.22
C ALA A 34 12.30 12.27 52.36
N PHE A 35 11.03 12.15 52.64
CA PHE A 35 10.12 11.33 51.82
C PHE A 35 9.90 11.93 50.43
N LEU A 36 9.63 13.24 50.30
CA LEU A 36 9.48 13.88 48.99
C LEU A 36 10.78 13.82 48.16
N ALA A 37 11.95 14.01 48.81
CA ALA A 37 13.22 13.87 48.13
C ALA A 37 13.52 12.44 47.66
N TYR A 38 13.08 11.43 48.40
CA TYR A 38 13.18 10.03 47.98
C TYR A 38 12.25 9.75 46.80
N ALA A 39 11.00 10.27 46.82
CA ALA A 39 10.05 10.13 45.71
C ALA A 39 10.59 10.80 44.44
N ASP A 40 11.18 12.00 44.52
CA ASP A 40 11.86 12.67 43.43
C ASP A 40 12.94 11.79 42.79
N HIS A 41 13.82 11.22 43.66
CA HIS A 41 14.92 10.41 43.20
C HIS A 41 14.49 9.06 42.59
N ALA A 42 13.46 8.44 43.17
CA ALA A 42 12.98 7.14 42.75
C ALA A 42 12.17 7.20 41.45
N THR A 43 11.54 8.32 41.14
CA THR A 43 10.60 8.44 40.00
C THR A 43 11.10 9.35 38.90
N GLY A 44 12.11 10.18 39.16
CA GLY A 44 12.49 11.27 38.26
C GLY A 44 11.48 12.42 38.22
N LEU A 45 10.40 12.35 39.01
CA LEU A 45 9.42 13.40 39.14
C LEU A 45 9.75 14.32 40.32
N ARG A 46 9.37 15.59 40.24
CA ARG A 46 9.48 16.57 41.33
C ARG A 46 8.19 16.55 42.12
N PHE A 47 8.24 16.11 43.37
CA PHE A 47 7.11 16.07 44.30
C PHE A 47 7.13 17.21 45.27
N ARG A 48 5.93 17.79 45.55
CA ARG A 48 5.70 18.78 46.60
C ARG A 48 4.37 18.47 47.29
N ALA A 49 4.26 18.79 48.56
CA ALA A 49 3.01 18.77 49.32
C ALA A 49 2.95 19.98 50.26
N GLY A 50 1.77 20.55 50.42
CA GLY A 50 1.54 21.67 51.38
C GLY A 50 1.57 21.18 52.81
N ASP A 51 1.05 19.97 53.09
CA ASP A 51 1.05 19.34 54.43
C ASP A 51 1.10 17.82 54.31
N VAL A 52 1.76 17.16 55.26
CA VAL A 52 1.84 15.71 55.37
C VAL A 52 1.48 15.28 56.76
N MET A 53 0.33 14.70 56.96
CA MET A 53 -0.17 14.22 58.25
C MET A 53 -0.10 12.70 58.35
N ARG A 54 0.38 12.17 59.50
CA ARG A 54 0.33 10.74 59.80
C ARG A 54 -1.07 10.31 60.18
N THR A 55 -1.59 9.27 59.57
CA THR A 55 -2.86 8.62 59.92
C THR A 55 -2.57 7.32 60.70
N LYS A 56 -3.61 6.57 61.11
CA LYS A 56 -3.48 5.31 61.83
C LYS A 56 -2.87 4.21 60.92
N ASP A 57 -3.15 4.28 59.64
CA ASP A 57 -2.85 3.28 58.62
C ASP A 57 -1.86 3.78 57.53
N GLY A 58 -1.39 5.05 57.68
CA GLY A 58 -0.46 5.61 56.70
C GLY A 58 -0.29 7.12 56.80
N TYR A 59 -0.55 7.83 55.69
CA TYR A 59 -0.36 9.29 55.59
C TYR A 59 -1.46 9.94 54.73
N LEU A 60 -1.81 11.14 55.10
CA LEU A 60 -2.62 12.05 54.31
C LEU A 60 -1.76 13.25 53.85
N LEU A 61 -1.66 13.41 52.53
CA LEU A 61 -1.00 14.56 51.89
C LEU A 61 -2.06 15.55 51.42
N ARG A 62 -1.82 16.84 51.65
CA ARG A 62 -2.64 17.93 51.14
C ARG A 62 -1.87 18.73 50.09
N ASP A 63 -2.59 19.21 49.10
CA ASP A 63 -2.05 20.03 48.02
C ASP A 63 -0.79 19.43 47.37
N MET A 64 -0.91 18.15 47.05
CA MET A 64 0.18 17.39 46.43
C MET A 64 0.36 17.81 44.97
N THR A 65 1.61 17.94 44.52
CA THR A 65 1.95 18.09 43.11
C THR A 65 3.11 17.15 42.72
N ALA A 66 3.09 16.68 41.49
CA ALA A 66 4.16 15.92 40.87
C ALA A 66 4.37 16.38 39.42
N SER A 67 5.62 16.54 38.97
CA SER A 67 5.92 17.00 37.62
C SER A 67 7.24 16.49 37.10
N THR A 68 7.36 16.34 35.75
CA THR A 68 8.64 16.16 35.07
C THR A 68 9.38 17.49 34.95
N GLY A 69 10.73 17.40 34.80
CA GLY A 69 11.56 18.62 34.67
C GLY A 69 11.33 19.39 33.36
N ASP A 70 10.87 18.71 32.31
CA ASP A 70 10.57 19.24 30.99
C ASP A 70 9.10 19.68 30.81
N GLY A 71 8.26 19.47 31.82
CA GLY A 71 6.84 19.82 31.77
C GLY A 71 5.98 18.87 30.93
N ALA A 72 6.49 17.71 30.53
CA ALA A 72 5.71 16.73 29.76
C ALA A 72 4.61 16.06 30.59
N PHE A 73 4.78 16.06 31.93
CA PHE A 73 3.79 15.54 32.87
C PHE A 73 3.65 16.48 34.05
N PHE A 74 2.42 16.75 34.47
CA PHE A 74 2.09 17.42 35.71
C PHE A 74 0.86 16.78 36.34
N ALA A 75 0.87 16.57 37.64
CA ALA A 75 -0.28 16.12 38.39
C ALA A 75 -0.40 16.93 39.68
N SER A 76 -1.62 17.30 40.07
CA SER A 76 -1.92 17.86 41.38
C SER A 76 -3.15 17.16 41.98
N ALA A 77 -3.17 17.03 43.31
CA ALA A 77 -4.33 16.52 44.04
C ALA A 77 -4.53 17.30 45.34
N PRO A 78 -5.74 17.78 45.62
CA PRO A 78 -6.06 18.48 46.90
C PRO A 78 -5.81 17.55 48.09
N ARG A 79 -6.09 16.25 47.91
CA ARG A 79 -5.85 15.19 48.89
C ARG A 79 -5.32 13.94 48.26
N ALA A 80 -4.34 13.32 48.90
CA ALA A 80 -3.84 12.00 48.59
C ALA A 80 -3.74 11.21 49.90
N HIS A 81 -4.45 10.10 50.00
CA HIS A 81 -4.38 9.16 51.12
C HIS A 81 -3.50 7.97 50.75
N VAL A 82 -2.48 7.71 51.56
CA VAL A 82 -1.56 6.58 51.38
C VAL A 82 -1.70 5.66 52.56
N ALA A 83 -2.28 4.49 52.39
CA ALA A 83 -2.39 3.46 53.38
C ALA A 83 -1.30 2.38 53.15
N LEU A 84 -0.61 2.03 54.20
CA LEU A 84 0.46 1.04 54.18
C LEU A 84 -0.01 -0.29 54.82
N GLY A 85 0.08 -1.40 54.09
CA GLY A 85 -0.44 -2.68 54.55
C GLY A 85 0.51 -3.86 54.31
N PRO A 86 0.40 -4.91 55.14
CA PRO A 86 1.24 -6.10 54.98
C PRO A 86 0.99 -6.89 53.69
N SER A 87 -0.16 -6.65 53.05
CA SER A 87 -0.55 -7.28 51.77
C SER A 87 -0.38 -6.38 50.56
N GLY A 88 0.11 -5.16 50.77
CA GLY A 88 0.30 -4.15 49.73
C GLY A 88 -0.21 -2.77 50.15
N ASP A 89 0.21 -1.77 49.43
CA ASP A 89 -0.11 -0.37 49.71
C ASP A 89 -1.28 0.11 48.88
N THR A 90 -2.04 1.05 49.41
CA THR A 90 -3.13 1.71 48.67
C THR A 90 -2.89 3.20 48.62
N ILE A 91 -2.99 3.80 47.44
CA ILE A 91 -2.94 5.24 47.22
C ILE A 91 -4.29 5.66 46.65
N GLU A 92 -4.93 6.59 47.30
CA GLU A 92 -6.19 7.19 46.84
C GLU A 92 -6.00 8.67 46.62
N LEU A 93 -6.33 9.16 45.40
CA LEU A 93 -6.27 10.54 44.99
C LEU A 93 -7.68 11.08 44.84
N GLU A 94 -8.00 12.15 45.58
CA GLU A 94 -9.26 12.87 45.45
C GLU A 94 -9.09 14.03 44.51
N GLN A 95 -9.93 14.11 43.50
CA GLN A 95 -9.99 15.21 42.51
C GLN A 95 -8.62 15.58 41.92
N PRO A 96 -7.82 14.62 41.45
CA PRO A 96 -6.54 14.98 40.86
C PRO A 96 -6.73 15.70 39.53
N HIS A 97 -5.90 16.70 39.29
CA HIS A 97 -5.74 17.33 37.97
C HIS A 97 -4.44 16.87 37.36
N ILE A 98 -4.53 16.14 36.23
CA ILE A 98 -3.40 15.48 35.53
C ILE A 98 -3.26 16.12 34.15
N VAL A 99 -2.08 16.62 33.83
CA VAL A 99 -1.74 17.21 32.52
C VAL A 99 -0.65 16.39 31.87
N VAL A 100 -0.86 16.01 30.61
CA VAL A 100 0.06 15.20 29.83
C VAL A 100 0.32 15.83 28.47
N ALA A 101 1.58 15.94 28.07
CA ALA A 101 2.02 16.42 26.77
C ALA A 101 2.66 15.27 25.96
N PRO A 102 1.88 14.48 25.22
CA PRO A 102 2.35 13.25 24.57
C PRO A 102 3.47 13.46 23.55
N LEU A 103 3.50 14.61 22.87
CA LEU A 103 4.49 14.93 21.82
C LEU A 103 5.85 15.37 22.39
N ARG A 104 5.91 15.75 23.67
CA ARG A 104 7.14 16.13 24.36
C ARG A 104 7.80 14.99 25.12
N TYR A 105 7.06 13.91 25.35
CA TYR A 105 7.56 12.79 26.10
C TYR A 105 8.50 11.92 25.21
N HIS A 106 9.76 12.22 25.26
CA HIS A 106 10.81 11.29 24.80
C HIS A 106 11.07 10.30 25.93
N ALA A 107 10.79 9.01 25.67
CA ALA A 107 11.15 7.94 26.58
C ALA A 107 12.68 7.89 26.72
N GLN A 108 13.22 8.64 27.69
CA GLN A 108 14.54 8.38 28.23
C GLN A 108 14.37 7.23 29.21
N GLU A 109 14.96 6.10 28.85
CA GLU A 109 15.19 4.91 29.66
C GLU A 109 13.97 4.37 30.45
N GLU A 110 13.67 3.10 30.29
CA GLU A 110 12.75 2.35 31.15
C GLU A 110 13.11 2.63 32.60
N THR A 111 12.35 3.50 33.26
CA THR A 111 12.40 3.63 34.70
C THR A 111 11.90 2.32 35.28
N HIS A 112 12.80 1.43 35.60
CA HIS A 112 12.53 0.24 36.40
C HIS A 112 12.20 0.70 37.83
N LEU A 113 10.93 0.96 38.10
CA LEU A 113 10.45 1.06 39.45
C LEU A 113 10.45 -0.36 40.04
N ALA A 114 11.55 -0.67 40.70
CA ALA A 114 11.57 -1.82 41.59
C ALA A 114 10.66 -1.51 42.79
N LEU A 115 9.38 -1.91 42.66
CA LEU A 115 8.50 -1.96 43.80
C LEU A 115 9.10 -2.95 44.80
N ALA A 116 9.39 -2.49 46.00
CA ALA A 116 9.93 -3.34 47.06
C ALA A 116 8.83 -4.35 47.50
N GLY A 117 8.72 -5.43 46.74
CA GLY A 117 8.09 -6.69 47.18
C GLY A 117 6.58 -6.73 47.42
N GLY A 118 5.78 -5.67 47.08
CA GLY A 118 4.35 -5.62 47.37
C GLY A 118 3.48 -5.35 46.16
N ALA A 119 2.17 -5.60 46.31
CA ALA A 119 1.16 -5.08 45.38
C ALA A 119 0.78 -3.65 45.77
N THR A 120 0.59 -2.78 44.82
CA THR A 120 0.10 -1.42 45.06
C THR A 120 -1.21 -1.20 44.30
N ARG A 121 -2.22 -0.71 45.01
CA ARG A 121 -3.49 -0.28 44.43
C ARG A 121 -3.51 1.26 44.38
N LEU A 122 -3.75 1.81 43.20
CA LEU A 122 -4.01 3.24 43.01
C LEU A 122 -5.47 3.43 42.70
N ALA A 123 -6.14 4.30 43.44
CA ALA A 123 -7.51 4.72 43.22
C ALA A 123 -7.53 6.22 42.90
N VAL A 124 -8.20 6.59 41.82
CA VAL A 124 -8.49 7.98 41.43
C VAL A 124 -9.98 8.21 41.54
N ARG A 125 -10.36 9.32 42.16
CA ARG A 125 -11.77 9.69 42.39
C ARG A 125 -12.03 11.11 41.89
N ASP A 126 -13.01 11.25 40.99
CA ASP A 126 -13.46 12.52 40.39
C ASP A 126 -12.31 13.37 39.82
N GLY A 127 -11.38 12.75 39.11
CA GLY A 127 -10.20 13.40 38.54
C GLY A 127 -10.48 14.12 37.24
N THR A 128 -9.52 14.97 36.82
CA THR A 128 -9.47 15.60 35.51
C THR A 128 -8.16 15.20 34.80
N LEU A 129 -8.23 14.76 33.55
CA LEU A 129 -7.09 14.50 32.69
C LEU A 129 -7.09 15.48 31.53
N VAL A 130 -6.01 16.22 31.35
CA VAL A 130 -5.81 17.16 30.25
C VAL A 130 -4.66 16.64 29.37
N VAL A 131 -4.95 16.47 28.09
CA VAL A 131 -3.95 16.17 27.06
C VAL A 131 -3.66 17.47 26.32
N THR A 132 -2.38 17.85 26.27
CA THR A 132 -1.93 19.06 25.57
C THR A 132 -1.27 18.71 24.24
N ALA A 133 -1.34 19.64 23.27
CA ALA A 133 -0.72 19.50 21.96
C ALA A 133 0.44 20.49 21.78
N GLY A 134 1.42 20.11 20.97
CA GLY A 134 2.50 20.99 20.52
C GLY A 134 3.49 21.46 21.59
N ALA A 135 4.28 22.45 21.21
CA ALA A 135 5.31 23.06 22.06
C ALA A 135 4.74 24.00 23.13
N VAL A 136 3.51 24.47 22.99
CA VAL A 136 2.79 25.32 23.96
C VAL A 136 1.78 24.45 24.69
N PRO A 137 1.65 24.52 26.03
CA PRO A 137 0.72 23.69 26.78
C PRO A 137 -0.72 24.21 26.64
N VAL A 138 -1.25 24.16 25.42
CA VAL A 138 -2.67 24.44 25.15
C VAL A 138 -3.44 23.14 25.33
N PRO A 139 -4.50 23.08 26.15
CA PRO A 139 -5.34 21.90 26.26
C PRO A 139 -5.94 21.53 24.90
N ALA A 140 -5.65 20.31 24.41
CA ALA A 140 -6.25 19.76 23.21
C ALA A 140 -7.46 18.90 23.55
N LEU A 141 -7.34 18.06 24.60
CA LEU A 141 -8.42 17.22 25.09
C LEU A 141 -8.50 17.32 26.61
N THR A 142 -9.71 17.44 27.13
CA THR A 142 -9.97 17.39 28.58
C THR A 142 -10.93 16.26 28.88
N PHE A 143 -10.56 15.40 29.82
CA PHE A 143 -11.43 14.35 30.35
C PHE A 143 -11.79 14.67 31.79
N ALA A 144 -13.06 14.67 32.11
CA ALA A 144 -13.58 14.93 33.43
C ALA A 144 -14.17 13.67 34.06
N GLY A 145 -14.36 13.69 35.38
CA GLY A 145 -14.93 12.58 36.14
C GLY A 145 -14.08 11.32 36.01
N VAL A 146 -12.76 11.46 36.06
CA VAL A 146 -11.86 10.31 35.97
C VAL A 146 -11.95 9.47 37.23
N GLU A 147 -12.48 8.27 37.06
CA GLU A 147 -12.49 7.22 38.09
C GLU A 147 -11.55 6.11 37.63
N ALA A 148 -10.58 5.76 38.46
CA ALA A 148 -9.63 4.69 38.12
C ALA A 148 -9.32 3.82 39.34
N ASP A 149 -9.27 2.51 39.12
CA ASP A 149 -8.72 1.51 40.02
C ASP A 149 -7.60 0.76 39.29
N VAL A 150 -6.36 0.94 39.75
CA VAL A 150 -5.18 0.36 39.12
C VAL A 150 -4.45 -0.52 40.12
N ASN A 151 -4.20 -1.76 39.74
CA ASN A 151 -3.45 -2.72 40.55
C ASN A 151 -2.09 -3.01 39.88
N LEU A 152 -1.04 -2.76 40.58
CA LEU A 152 0.35 -2.94 40.13
C LEU A 152 1.02 -4.01 40.97
N ARG A 153 1.78 -4.90 40.31
CA ARG A 153 2.64 -5.89 40.94
C ARG A 153 3.99 -5.93 40.22
N ALA A 154 5.06 -6.03 40.99
CA ALA A 154 6.40 -6.12 40.41
C ALA A 154 6.48 -7.29 39.42
N GLY A 155 6.98 -7.02 38.20
CA GLY A 155 7.18 -8.02 37.14
C GLY A 155 5.90 -8.54 36.50
N GLN A 156 4.74 -7.93 36.76
CA GLN A 156 3.46 -8.25 36.11
C GLN A 156 2.90 -7.05 35.36
N PRO A 157 2.21 -7.26 34.23
CA PRO A 157 1.50 -6.17 33.56
C PRO A 157 0.39 -5.62 34.46
N PRO A 158 0.09 -4.31 34.37
CA PRO A 158 -0.88 -3.65 35.22
C PRO A 158 -2.30 -4.20 34.97
N ARG A 159 -3.13 -4.20 36.00
CA ARG A 159 -4.58 -4.43 35.91
C ARG A 159 -5.28 -3.12 36.28
N TYR A 160 -6.20 -2.69 35.48
CA TYR A 160 -6.94 -1.47 35.75
C TYR A 160 -8.32 -1.43 35.12
N ASP A 161 -9.18 -0.68 35.77
CA ASP A 161 -10.47 -0.21 35.29
C ASP A 161 -10.48 1.31 35.37
N VAL A 162 -10.79 1.98 34.27
CA VAL A 162 -10.83 3.45 34.17
C VAL A 162 -12.13 3.85 33.48
N THR A 163 -12.83 4.81 34.08
CA THR A 163 -13.95 5.51 33.44
C THR A 163 -13.68 7.00 33.46
N MET A 164 -13.98 7.68 32.37
CA MET A 164 -13.86 9.12 32.24
C MET A 164 -14.80 9.60 31.14
N ALA A 165 -14.96 10.90 30.97
CA ALA A 165 -15.70 11.45 29.86
C ALA A 165 -14.89 12.57 29.20
N LEU A 166 -14.78 12.53 27.87
CA LEU A 166 -14.29 13.67 27.09
C LEU A 166 -15.26 14.85 27.35
N ASP A 167 -14.73 15.93 27.90
CA ASP A 167 -15.50 17.09 28.36
C ASP A 167 -15.40 18.22 27.33
N GLU A 168 -16.50 18.45 26.64
CA GLU A 168 -16.69 19.62 25.79
C GLU A 168 -17.68 20.58 26.45
N LEU A 169 -17.58 21.86 26.15
CA LEU A 169 -18.31 22.97 26.81
C LEU A 169 -19.79 22.66 27.09
N THR A 170 -20.44 21.81 26.33
CA THR A 170 -21.89 21.53 26.48
C THR A 170 -22.22 20.05 26.62
N ASN A 171 -21.25 19.14 26.32
CA ASN A 171 -21.50 17.71 26.27
C ASN A 171 -20.34 16.90 26.87
N ARG A 172 -20.66 15.69 27.37
CA ARG A 172 -19.68 14.74 27.86
C ARG A 172 -19.83 13.42 27.15
N TYR A 173 -18.71 12.87 26.66
CA TYR A 173 -18.67 11.62 25.91
C TYR A 173 -17.94 10.56 26.73
N PRO A 174 -18.64 9.49 27.20
CA PRO A 174 -18.04 8.47 28.05
C PRO A 174 -16.94 7.69 27.32
N VAL A 175 -15.83 7.47 28.02
CA VAL A 175 -14.71 6.63 27.61
C VAL A 175 -14.38 5.66 28.73
N THR A 176 -14.22 4.38 28.42
CA THR A 176 -13.84 3.36 29.40
C THR A 176 -12.55 2.65 28.97
N GLY A 177 -11.70 2.32 29.94
CA GLY A 177 -10.46 1.60 29.73
C GLY A 177 -10.35 0.43 30.71
N HIS A 178 -9.96 -0.73 30.20
CA HIS A 178 -9.78 -1.94 30.98
C HIS A 178 -8.50 -2.68 30.61
N ALA A 179 -7.82 -3.23 31.61
CA ALA A 179 -6.74 -4.21 31.41
C ALA A 179 -6.74 -5.24 32.54
N ALA A 180 -6.82 -6.51 32.20
CA ALA A 180 -6.84 -7.65 33.15
C ALA A 180 -5.47 -8.33 33.33
N GLY A 181 -4.37 -7.56 33.20
CA GLY A 181 -3.01 -8.09 33.25
C GLY A 181 -2.49 -8.58 31.88
N GLY A 182 -3.04 -8.01 30.80
CA GLY A 182 -2.70 -8.23 29.40
C GLY A 182 -2.82 -6.93 28.61
N PRO A 183 -3.13 -7.01 27.30
CA PRO A 183 -3.43 -5.82 26.50
C PRO A 183 -4.56 -4.99 27.12
N SER A 184 -4.45 -3.67 26.97
CA SER A 184 -5.49 -2.74 27.42
C SER A 184 -6.52 -2.54 26.31
N VAL A 185 -7.80 -2.49 26.68
CA VAL A 185 -8.90 -2.17 25.76
C VAL A 185 -9.56 -0.86 26.22
N TRP A 186 -9.68 0.08 25.30
CA TRP A 186 -10.37 1.34 25.51
C TRP A 186 -11.55 1.45 24.57
N THR A 187 -12.69 1.91 25.05
CA THR A 187 -13.91 2.03 24.25
C THR A 187 -14.59 3.36 24.47
N ALA A 188 -15.20 3.88 23.39
CA ALA A 188 -16.10 5.03 23.45
C ALA A 188 -17.21 4.86 22.40
N ALA A 189 -18.45 5.11 22.79
CA ALA A 189 -19.58 5.03 21.86
C ALA A 189 -19.54 6.11 20.79
N ALA A 190 -19.05 7.30 21.13
CA ALA A 190 -18.91 8.42 20.22
C ALA A 190 -17.80 9.38 20.70
N VAL A 191 -17.00 9.87 19.76
CA VAL A 191 -15.99 10.92 19.97
C VAL A 191 -16.12 11.93 18.84
N PRO A 192 -16.31 13.24 19.11
CA PRO A 192 -16.31 14.25 18.08
C PRO A 192 -14.89 14.42 17.53
N LEU A 193 -14.79 14.67 16.22
CA LEU A 193 -13.48 14.78 15.54
C LEU A 193 -12.80 16.12 15.74
N GLN A 194 -13.57 17.19 15.90
CA GLN A 194 -13.02 18.54 15.99
C GLN A 194 -11.99 18.73 17.12
N PRO A 195 -12.19 18.21 18.36
CA PRO A 195 -11.18 18.28 19.40
C PRO A 195 -9.88 17.53 19.05
N LEU A 196 -9.97 16.48 18.23
CA LEU A 196 -8.81 15.70 17.81
C LEU A 196 -7.89 16.48 16.84
N ALA A 197 -8.40 17.53 16.20
CA ALA A 197 -7.58 18.41 15.34
C ALA A 197 -6.39 19.01 16.10
N GLY A 198 -6.59 19.34 17.39
CA GLY A 198 -5.54 19.92 18.22
C GLY A 198 -4.38 18.98 18.58
N ILE A 199 -4.48 17.69 18.32
CA ILE A 199 -3.40 16.70 18.53
C ILE A 199 -2.72 16.25 17.24
N LEU A 200 -3.16 16.73 16.06
CA LEU A 200 -2.46 16.50 14.81
C LEU A 200 -1.16 17.30 14.75
N PRO A 201 -0.12 16.79 14.08
CA PRO A 201 1.08 17.57 13.81
C PRO A 201 0.78 18.83 12.99
N ASP A 202 1.55 19.89 13.18
CA ASP A 202 1.38 21.16 12.45
C ASP A 202 1.60 21.03 10.94
N ASP A 203 2.32 19.97 10.50
CA ASP A 203 2.59 19.63 9.11
C ASP A 203 1.62 18.58 8.53
N ALA A 204 0.53 18.27 9.23
CA ALA A 204 -0.48 17.35 8.76
C ALA A 204 -1.11 17.85 7.45
N THR A 205 -1.10 17.00 6.42
CA THR A 205 -1.72 17.29 5.12
C THR A 205 -3.25 17.15 5.14
N LEU A 206 -3.80 16.76 6.28
CA LEU A 206 -5.22 16.51 6.49
C LEU A 206 -5.73 17.44 7.62
N GLU A 207 -6.76 18.22 7.33
CA GLU A 207 -7.45 19.06 8.29
C GLU A 207 -8.79 18.42 8.70
N LEU A 208 -9.01 18.23 10.00
CA LEU A 208 -10.27 17.72 10.54
C LEU A 208 -11.25 18.88 10.69
N GLN A 209 -12.33 18.89 9.91
CA GLN A 209 -13.32 19.98 9.92
C GLN A 209 -14.53 19.67 10.81
N GLY A 210 -14.90 18.39 10.97
CA GLY A 210 -16.01 18.01 11.82
C GLY A 210 -16.47 16.57 11.62
N GLY A 211 -17.54 16.18 12.35
CA GLY A 211 -18.10 14.82 12.33
C GLY A 211 -17.73 14.00 13.55
N TRP A 212 -17.94 12.69 13.46
CA TRP A 212 -17.88 11.78 14.61
C TRP A 212 -17.09 10.53 14.31
N LEU A 213 -16.36 10.04 15.32
CA LEU A 213 -15.97 8.64 15.43
C LEU A 213 -16.97 7.92 16.33
N ARG A 214 -17.61 6.89 15.80
CA ARG A 214 -18.55 6.02 16.53
C ARG A 214 -17.91 4.66 16.78
N ASP A 215 -18.41 4.00 17.83
CA ASP A 215 -18.02 2.62 18.15
C ASP A 215 -16.48 2.47 18.24
N VAL A 216 -15.84 3.43 18.91
CA VAL A 216 -14.38 3.49 19.03
C VAL A 216 -13.90 2.38 19.97
N GLU A 217 -12.95 1.59 19.49
CA GLU A 217 -12.24 0.57 20.27
C GLU A 217 -10.75 0.70 20.02
N VAL A 218 -9.95 0.76 21.09
CA VAL A 218 -8.49 0.85 21.01
C VAL A 218 -7.90 -0.30 21.84
N ASP A 219 -7.16 -1.17 21.16
CA ASP A 219 -6.39 -2.24 21.80
C ASP A 219 -4.94 -1.78 21.98
N GLY A 220 -4.51 -1.69 23.24
CA GLY A 220 -3.17 -1.30 23.64
C GLY A 220 -2.19 -2.47 23.78
N GLY A 221 -2.24 -3.49 22.93
CA GLY A 221 -1.31 -4.62 22.88
C GLY A 221 0.16 -4.22 22.63
N THR A 222 1.00 -5.10 22.06
CA THR A 222 2.39 -4.80 21.67
C THR A 222 2.45 -3.75 20.56
N ALA A 223 1.43 -3.71 19.71
CA ALA A 223 1.11 -2.63 18.80
C ALA A 223 -0.26 -2.05 19.19
N VAL A 224 -0.44 -0.75 19.01
CA VAL A 224 -1.74 -0.09 19.22
C VAL A 224 -2.58 -0.35 17.97
N HIS A 225 -3.74 -0.98 18.18
CA HIS A 225 -4.77 -1.13 17.16
C HIS A 225 -6.01 -0.35 17.60
N ALA A 226 -6.60 0.41 16.69
CA ALA A 226 -7.85 1.08 16.95
C ALA A 226 -8.83 0.82 15.81
N GLN A 227 -10.12 0.79 16.13
CA GLN A 227 -11.21 0.70 15.17
C GLN A 227 -12.24 1.76 15.48
N ALA A 228 -12.84 2.33 14.46
CA ALA A 228 -13.93 3.28 14.61
C ALA A 228 -14.82 3.26 13.36
N ARG A 229 -15.98 3.89 13.44
CA ARG A 229 -16.84 4.19 12.30
C ARG A 229 -16.94 5.71 12.13
N LEU A 230 -16.60 6.19 10.93
CA LEU A 230 -16.83 7.58 10.54
C LEU A 230 -18.34 7.81 10.42
N ASP A 231 -18.82 8.94 10.92
CA ASP A 231 -20.23 9.34 10.85
C ASP A 231 -20.30 10.83 10.57
N ASP A 232 -20.80 11.19 9.38
CA ASP A 232 -20.92 12.55 8.86
C ASP A 232 -19.61 13.36 9.00
N THR A 233 -18.49 12.70 8.70
CA THR A 233 -17.15 13.28 8.87
C THR A 233 -16.80 14.19 7.71
N SER A 234 -16.21 15.34 7.99
CA SER A 234 -15.71 16.29 7.00
C SER A 234 -14.24 16.58 7.21
N LEU A 235 -13.48 16.50 6.13
CA LEU A 235 -12.03 16.67 6.09
C LEU A 235 -11.67 17.63 4.95
N ALA A 236 -10.59 18.41 5.09
CA ALA A 236 -9.94 19.08 3.98
C ALA A 236 -8.57 18.47 3.72
N LEU A 237 -8.24 18.24 2.47
CA LEU A 237 -6.88 17.91 2.04
C LEU A 237 -6.14 19.22 1.80
N ALA A 238 -4.99 19.39 2.44
CA ALA A 238 -4.19 20.61 2.32
C ALA A 238 -3.82 20.86 0.85
N ALA A 239 -3.84 22.12 0.45
CA ALA A 239 -3.37 22.56 -0.85
C ALA A 239 -1.87 22.26 -1.00
N ASP A 240 -1.45 21.73 -2.14
CA ASP A 240 -0.04 21.73 -2.50
C ASP A 240 0.35 23.15 -2.95
N ALA A 241 0.97 23.89 -2.07
CA ALA A 241 1.41 25.26 -2.34
C ALA A 241 2.44 25.32 -3.47
N ALA A 242 3.21 24.24 -3.71
CA ALA A 242 4.17 24.15 -4.80
C ALA A 242 3.47 23.93 -6.17
N ALA A 243 2.33 23.24 -6.17
CA ALA A 243 1.53 22.99 -7.36
C ALA A 243 0.46 24.07 -7.62
N GLY A 244 0.24 25.01 -6.70
CA GLY A 244 -0.78 26.06 -6.82
C GLY A 244 -2.23 25.53 -6.79
N THR A 245 -2.46 24.35 -6.19
CA THR A 245 -3.78 23.74 -6.11
C THR A 245 -4.58 24.29 -4.94
N ALA A 246 -5.91 24.39 -5.09
CA ALA A 246 -6.82 24.71 -3.98
C ALA A 246 -6.96 23.46 -3.05
N PRO A 247 -7.32 23.66 -1.76
CA PRO A 247 -7.66 22.54 -0.90
C PRO A 247 -8.90 21.81 -1.42
N HIS A 248 -8.92 20.48 -1.33
CA HIS A 248 -10.07 19.66 -1.66
C HIS A 248 -10.87 19.31 -0.41
N GLU A 249 -12.21 19.37 -0.51
CA GLU A 249 -13.10 19.07 0.60
C GLU A 249 -13.76 17.68 0.44
N LEU A 250 -13.55 16.85 1.45
CA LEU A 250 -14.25 15.59 1.62
C LEU A 250 -15.36 15.77 2.65
N ARG A 251 -16.61 15.57 2.26
CA ARG A 251 -17.78 15.79 3.12
C ARG A 251 -18.68 14.58 3.24
N GLY A 252 -19.37 14.46 4.39
CA GLY A 252 -20.32 13.39 4.63
C GLY A 252 -19.67 12.02 4.57
N LEU A 253 -18.46 11.87 5.12
CA LEU A 253 -17.76 10.59 5.11
C LEU A 253 -18.38 9.62 6.09
N HIS A 254 -18.71 8.43 5.60
CA HIS A 254 -19.19 7.30 6.37
C HIS A 254 -18.41 6.06 6.01
N GLY A 255 -18.07 5.24 7.02
CA GLY A 255 -17.37 3.98 6.82
C GLY A 255 -16.62 3.52 8.06
N LYS A 256 -16.16 2.27 8.06
CA LYS A 256 -15.30 1.75 9.13
C LYS A 256 -13.85 2.05 8.82
N VAL A 257 -13.10 2.47 9.83
CA VAL A 257 -11.66 2.70 9.78
C VAL A 257 -10.95 1.87 10.83
N SER A 258 -9.76 1.41 10.48
CA SER A 258 -8.80 0.79 11.42
C SER A 258 -7.53 1.62 11.45
N PHE A 259 -6.90 1.65 12.61
CA PHE A 259 -5.60 2.26 12.83
C PHE A 259 -4.67 1.18 13.36
N ALA A 260 -3.51 0.99 12.73
CA ALA A 260 -2.50 0.04 13.17
C ALA A 260 -1.12 0.64 13.00
N GLY A 261 -0.40 0.84 14.10
CA GLY A 261 0.89 1.51 14.05
C GLY A 261 0.76 2.96 13.60
N ASP A 262 1.23 3.25 12.39
CA ASP A 262 1.20 4.54 11.71
C ASP A 262 0.26 4.56 10.48
N GLY A 263 -0.52 3.49 10.27
CA GLY A 263 -1.42 3.31 9.14
C GLY A 263 -2.90 3.48 9.47
N ILE A 264 -3.66 3.90 8.48
CA ILE A 264 -5.13 3.95 8.49
C ILE A 264 -5.64 3.07 7.36
N GLY A 265 -6.51 2.12 7.66
CA GLY A 265 -7.09 1.20 6.70
C GLY A 265 -8.61 1.24 6.67
N SER A 266 -9.19 0.98 5.49
CA SER A 266 -10.63 0.81 5.30
C SER A 266 -10.92 -0.06 4.08
N ARG A 267 -12.05 -0.78 4.08
CA ARG A 267 -12.56 -1.40 2.85
C ARG A 267 -13.39 -0.44 2.00
N ALA A 268 -14.12 0.46 2.65
CA ALA A 268 -14.92 1.46 1.97
C ALA A 268 -15.24 2.62 2.92
N ILE A 269 -14.83 3.82 2.51
CA ILE A 269 -15.27 5.10 3.05
C ILE A 269 -16.02 5.79 1.91
N VAL A 270 -17.27 6.15 2.13
CA VAL A 270 -18.09 6.85 1.14
C VAL A 270 -18.38 8.27 1.59
N GLY A 271 -18.57 9.18 0.64
CA GLY A 271 -18.87 10.58 0.87
C GLY A 271 -18.84 11.35 -0.45
N THR A 272 -18.52 12.64 -0.38
CA THR A 272 -18.30 13.47 -1.57
C THR A 272 -16.95 14.14 -1.52
N LEU A 273 -16.28 14.25 -2.67
CA LEU A 273 -15.10 15.07 -2.92
C LEU A 273 -15.54 16.25 -3.78
N ASP A 274 -15.44 17.47 -3.25
CA ASP A 274 -15.88 18.70 -3.95
C ASP A 274 -17.29 18.56 -4.54
N GLY A 275 -18.18 17.84 -3.81
CA GLY A 275 -19.56 17.56 -4.24
C GLY A 275 -19.74 16.34 -5.16
N VAL A 276 -18.66 15.71 -5.62
CA VAL A 276 -18.72 14.48 -6.44
C VAL A 276 -18.73 13.25 -5.54
N PRO A 277 -19.63 12.26 -5.76
CA PRO A 277 -19.64 11.02 -5.01
C PRO A 277 -18.28 10.31 -5.03
N PHE A 278 -17.80 9.95 -3.84
CA PHE A 278 -16.47 9.42 -3.61
C PHE A 278 -16.57 8.11 -2.81
N ASN A 279 -15.73 7.15 -3.16
CA ASN A 279 -15.50 5.93 -2.40
C ASN A 279 -14.00 5.65 -2.32
N PHE A 280 -13.50 5.42 -1.11
CA PHE A 280 -12.10 5.09 -0.87
C PHE A 280 -11.98 3.76 -0.13
N GLY A 281 -11.02 2.93 -0.55
CA GLY A 281 -10.61 1.71 0.12
C GLY A 281 -9.09 1.54 0.09
N GLY A 282 -8.55 0.83 1.07
CA GLY A 282 -7.12 0.56 1.17
C GLY A 282 -6.53 0.91 2.51
N GLU A 283 -5.21 0.93 2.58
CA GLU A 283 -4.45 1.31 3.75
C GLU A 283 -3.44 2.41 3.37
N LEU A 284 -3.43 3.48 4.17
CA LEU A 284 -2.44 4.56 4.08
C LEU A 284 -1.48 4.41 5.25
N HIS A 285 -0.20 4.25 4.95
CA HIS A 285 0.87 4.11 5.95
C HIS A 285 1.61 5.43 6.16
N ALA A 286 2.20 5.59 7.35
CA ALA A 286 3.08 6.70 7.70
C ALA A 286 2.47 8.09 7.40
N LEU A 287 1.20 8.28 7.76
CA LEU A 287 0.53 9.58 7.66
C LEU A 287 1.15 10.64 8.59
N PHE A 288 1.90 10.21 9.60
CA PHE A 288 2.46 11.07 10.64
C PHE A 288 3.90 10.64 10.95
N GLY A 289 4.91 11.45 10.59
CA GLY A 289 6.32 11.23 10.96
C GLY A 289 7.34 11.60 9.88
N GLU A 290 8.60 11.73 10.28
CA GLU A 290 9.73 12.18 9.45
C GLU A 290 10.08 11.29 8.23
N HIS A 291 9.45 10.11 8.09
CA HIS A 291 9.71 9.16 7.00
C HIS A 291 8.41 8.78 6.28
N ALA A 292 7.62 9.76 5.98
CA ALA A 292 6.27 9.66 5.45
C ALA A 292 6.18 8.97 4.07
N GLY A 293 6.21 7.64 4.04
CA GLY A 293 5.75 6.86 2.88
C GLY A 293 4.28 7.13 2.55
N GLY A 294 3.44 7.29 3.58
CA GLY A 294 2.02 7.58 3.44
C GLY A 294 1.70 8.97 2.88
N VAL A 295 2.59 9.95 3.02
CA VAL A 295 2.47 11.24 2.30
C VAL A 295 2.57 11.02 0.79
N ARG A 296 3.43 10.08 0.33
CA ARG A 296 3.52 9.74 -1.10
C ARG A 296 2.26 9.09 -1.61
N ASP A 297 1.67 8.17 -0.86
CA ASP A 297 0.43 7.50 -1.23
C ASP A 297 -0.75 8.46 -1.20
N LEU A 298 -0.83 9.33 -0.20
CA LEU A 298 -1.83 10.39 -0.14
C LEU A 298 -1.66 11.38 -1.30
N ASN A 299 -0.44 11.81 -1.61
CA ASN A 299 -0.16 12.68 -2.76
C ASN A 299 -0.52 12.00 -4.08
N ALA A 300 -0.26 10.68 -4.22
CA ALA A 300 -0.65 9.93 -5.39
C ALA A 300 -2.17 9.85 -5.56
N LEU A 301 -2.90 9.58 -4.47
CA LEU A 301 -4.37 9.58 -4.46
C LEU A 301 -4.92 10.98 -4.76
N THR A 302 -4.34 12.02 -4.16
CA THR A 302 -4.70 13.41 -4.40
C THR A 302 -4.45 13.78 -5.87
N ALA A 303 -3.31 13.41 -6.45
CA ALA A 303 -3.04 13.64 -7.87
C ALA A 303 -4.08 12.96 -8.78
N LEU A 304 -4.45 11.71 -8.48
CA LEU A 304 -5.51 11.02 -9.23
C LEU A 304 -6.86 11.73 -9.11
N LEU A 305 -7.18 12.31 -7.95
CA LEU A 305 -8.39 13.11 -7.77
C LEU A 305 -8.32 14.42 -8.53
N THR A 306 -7.22 15.17 -8.41
CA THR A 306 -7.08 16.51 -9.00
C THR A 306 -7.08 16.51 -10.52
N HIS A 307 -6.45 15.52 -11.15
CA HIS A 307 -6.41 15.44 -12.62
C HIS A 307 -7.77 15.31 -13.30
N ILE A 308 -8.79 14.85 -12.57
CA ILE A 308 -10.11 14.59 -13.14
C ILE A 308 -11.25 15.28 -12.35
N ALA A 309 -10.99 15.86 -11.17
CA ALA A 309 -12.00 16.48 -10.32
C ALA A 309 -12.77 17.60 -11.04
N ASP A 310 -12.08 18.39 -11.87
CA ASP A 310 -12.66 19.48 -12.64
C ASP A 310 -13.40 19.01 -13.91
N GLU A 311 -13.49 17.70 -14.16
CA GLU A 311 -14.23 17.19 -15.31
C GLU A 311 -15.73 17.37 -15.10
N PRO A 312 -16.42 18.25 -15.84
CA PRO A 312 -17.81 18.59 -15.58
C PRO A 312 -18.78 17.42 -15.76
N ARG A 313 -18.28 16.30 -16.30
CA ARG A 313 -19.06 15.07 -16.55
C ARG A 313 -18.63 13.91 -15.65
N LEU A 314 -17.79 14.17 -14.65
CA LEU A 314 -17.46 13.18 -13.63
C LEU A 314 -18.70 12.87 -12.80
N ARG A 315 -19.05 11.57 -12.72
CA ARG A 315 -20.23 11.08 -11.99
C ARG A 315 -19.86 10.47 -10.64
N SER A 316 -18.76 9.74 -10.61
CA SER A 316 -18.24 9.14 -9.38
C SER A 316 -16.77 8.75 -9.54
N VAL A 317 -16.09 8.65 -8.44
CA VAL A 317 -14.71 8.15 -8.35
C VAL A 317 -14.61 7.12 -7.24
N THR A 318 -13.86 6.04 -7.49
CA THR A 318 -13.44 5.06 -6.48
C THR A 318 -11.92 5.07 -6.43
N LEU A 319 -11.35 5.18 -5.25
CA LEU A 319 -9.91 5.15 -5.02
C LEU A 319 -9.56 4.06 -4.04
N GLU A 320 -8.45 3.35 -4.29
CA GLU A 320 -7.97 2.30 -3.41
C GLU A 320 -6.44 2.34 -3.32
N ALA A 321 -5.92 2.30 -2.11
CA ALA A 321 -4.51 2.02 -1.87
C ALA A 321 -4.32 0.49 -1.88
N THR A 322 -3.82 -0.05 -2.98
CA THR A 322 -3.67 -1.50 -3.21
C THR A 322 -2.45 -2.06 -2.47
N ALA A 323 -1.36 -1.32 -2.47
CA ALA A 323 -0.11 -1.58 -1.76
C ALA A 323 0.67 -0.26 -1.63
N PRO A 324 1.69 -0.15 -0.77
CA PRO A 324 2.56 1.02 -0.74
C PRO A 324 3.06 1.37 -2.15
N GLY A 325 2.94 2.63 -2.56
CA GLY A 325 3.30 3.11 -3.89
C GLY A 325 2.40 2.63 -5.04
N LEU A 326 1.32 1.91 -4.78
CA LEU A 326 0.38 1.40 -5.78
C LEU A 326 -1.05 1.79 -5.44
N ALA A 327 -1.63 2.69 -6.22
CA ALA A 327 -3.01 3.12 -6.10
C ALA A 327 -3.86 2.65 -7.29
N TYR A 328 -5.10 2.27 -7.03
CA TYR A 328 -6.13 2.00 -8.03
C TYR A 328 -7.17 3.11 -8.03
N ALA A 329 -7.59 3.54 -9.21
CA ALA A 329 -8.72 4.45 -9.38
C ALA A 329 -9.70 3.91 -10.40
N GLN A 330 -11.00 4.15 -10.17
CA GLN A 330 -12.05 3.93 -11.16
C GLN A 330 -12.90 5.18 -11.27
N TYR A 331 -13.05 5.68 -12.51
CA TYR A 331 -13.84 6.85 -12.82
C TYR A 331 -15.07 6.47 -13.64
N ALA A 332 -16.23 6.98 -13.26
CA ALA A 332 -17.42 6.99 -14.10
C ALA A 332 -17.63 8.39 -14.68
N LEU A 333 -17.57 8.50 -15.99
CA LEU A 333 -17.74 9.77 -16.71
C LEU A 333 -18.96 9.72 -17.64
N GLY A 334 -19.56 10.89 -17.90
CA GLY A 334 -20.43 11.08 -19.04
C GLY A 334 -19.64 11.56 -20.27
N SER A 335 -20.12 11.26 -21.47
CA SER A 335 -19.62 11.86 -22.72
C SER A 335 -20.79 12.13 -23.67
N ASP A 336 -20.53 12.87 -24.76
CA ASP A 336 -21.54 13.12 -25.81
C ASP A 336 -21.98 11.83 -26.51
N HIS A 337 -21.20 10.79 -26.40
CA HIS A 337 -21.44 9.48 -27.04
C HIS A 337 -22.02 8.44 -26.08
N GLY A 338 -22.08 8.74 -24.78
CA GLY A 338 -22.57 7.83 -23.74
C GLY A 338 -21.64 7.78 -22.52
N PRO A 339 -21.90 6.84 -21.59
CA PRO A 339 -21.09 6.68 -20.39
C PRO A 339 -19.70 6.13 -20.70
N LEU A 340 -18.75 6.40 -19.83
CA LEU A 340 -17.38 5.88 -19.84
C LEU A 340 -17.02 5.34 -18.45
N ALA A 341 -16.42 4.17 -18.42
CA ALA A 341 -15.80 3.57 -17.24
C ALA A 341 -14.29 3.42 -17.48
N ILE A 342 -13.50 4.06 -16.62
CA ILE A 342 -12.05 4.11 -16.74
C ILE A 342 -11.46 3.50 -15.48
N SER A 343 -10.61 2.49 -15.64
CA SER A 343 -9.85 1.86 -14.56
C SER A 343 -8.37 2.20 -14.72
N LEU A 344 -7.72 2.60 -13.63
CA LEU A 344 -6.36 3.09 -13.64
C LEU A 344 -5.58 2.52 -12.46
N LEU A 345 -4.33 2.11 -12.70
CA LEU A 345 -3.33 1.88 -11.67
C LEU A 345 -2.27 2.98 -11.76
N SER A 346 -1.94 3.60 -10.63
CA SER A 346 -0.83 4.55 -10.51
C SER A 346 0.27 3.93 -9.66
N VAL A 347 1.48 3.88 -10.20
CA VAL A 347 2.63 3.19 -9.61
C VAL A 347 3.75 4.19 -9.34
N ASP A 348 4.21 4.28 -8.10
CA ASP A 348 5.41 5.01 -7.74
C ASP A 348 6.64 4.11 -7.95
N PRO A 349 7.49 4.37 -8.94
CA PRO A 349 8.69 3.57 -9.18
C PRO A 349 9.72 3.69 -8.06
N ALA A 350 9.66 4.73 -7.23
CA ALA A 350 10.56 4.91 -6.09
C ALA A 350 10.22 3.99 -4.90
N GLU A 351 9.03 3.36 -4.87
CA GLU A 351 8.64 2.46 -3.79
C GLU A 351 9.50 1.17 -3.81
N PRO A 352 10.31 0.90 -2.78
CA PRO A 352 11.26 -0.21 -2.81
C PRO A 352 10.60 -1.59 -2.73
N THR A 353 9.39 -1.69 -2.18
CA THR A 353 8.67 -2.97 -2.05
C THR A 353 8.04 -3.42 -3.35
N LEU A 354 7.89 -2.53 -4.33
CA LEU A 354 7.31 -2.84 -5.63
C LEU A 354 8.38 -3.31 -6.63
N ARG A 355 8.06 -4.31 -7.42
CA ARG A 355 8.81 -4.73 -8.60
C ARG A 355 7.88 -5.02 -9.77
N PHE A 356 8.41 -4.84 -10.97
CA PHE A 356 7.74 -5.17 -12.21
C PHE A 356 8.28 -6.48 -12.77
N ASP A 357 7.43 -7.25 -13.42
CA ASP A 357 7.83 -8.37 -14.28
C ASP A 357 6.71 -8.68 -15.28
N THR A 358 7.05 -9.38 -16.33
CA THR A 358 6.06 -9.92 -17.25
C THR A 358 5.71 -11.36 -16.89
N ALA A 359 4.54 -11.79 -17.28
CA ALA A 359 4.17 -13.20 -17.31
C ALA A 359 3.73 -13.57 -18.72
N ILE A 360 3.98 -14.82 -19.08
CA ILE A 360 3.54 -15.42 -20.34
C ILE A 360 2.67 -16.63 -20.04
N ALA A 361 1.68 -16.87 -20.88
CA ALA A 361 0.72 -17.95 -20.74
C ALA A 361 1.42 -19.32 -20.64
N GLU A 362 1.07 -20.11 -19.63
CA GLU A 362 1.66 -21.44 -19.37
C GLU A 362 3.20 -21.43 -19.29
N ASP A 363 3.85 -20.29 -19.07
CA ASP A 363 5.31 -20.07 -19.12
C ASP A 363 5.97 -20.35 -20.47
N HIS A 364 5.20 -20.31 -21.59
CA HIS A 364 5.65 -20.63 -22.93
C HIS A 364 5.22 -19.59 -23.97
N VAL A 365 6.10 -19.33 -24.94
CA VAL A 365 5.81 -18.44 -26.07
C VAL A 365 4.70 -19.02 -26.95
N ILE A 366 4.74 -20.32 -27.23
CA ILE A 366 3.64 -21.04 -27.87
C ILE A 366 2.87 -21.81 -26.80
N SER A 367 1.62 -21.49 -26.64
CA SER A 367 0.77 -21.98 -25.54
C SER A 367 -0.69 -22.14 -25.96
N GLY A 368 -1.56 -22.48 -25.04
CA GLY A 368 -3.02 -22.44 -25.20
C GLY A 368 -3.64 -21.09 -24.81
N GLY A 369 -2.82 -20.10 -24.44
CA GLY A 369 -3.26 -18.87 -23.82
C GLY A 369 -3.55 -19.03 -22.32
N GLU A 370 -3.68 -17.92 -21.60
CA GLU A 370 -4.06 -17.88 -20.19
C GLU A 370 -4.82 -16.57 -19.91
N ARG A 371 -5.71 -16.55 -18.94
CA ARG A 371 -6.40 -15.31 -18.52
C ARG A 371 -5.45 -14.44 -17.71
N THR A 372 -5.55 -13.11 -17.87
CA THR A 372 -4.73 -12.16 -17.10
C THR A 372 -4.88 -12.35 -15.60
N SER A 373 -6.11 -12.59 -15.11
CA SER A 373 -6.35 -12.88 -13.69
C SER A 373 -5.69 -14.21 -13.25
N ALA A 374 -5.72 -15.23 -14.07
CA ALA A 374 -5.08 -16.51 -13.76
C ALA A 374 -3.55 -16.37 -13.70
N MET A 375 -2.94 -15.65 -14.66
CA MET A 375 -1.50 -15.32 -14.62
C MET A 375 -1.13 -14.56 -13.35
N SER A 376 -1.94 -13.57 -12.93
CA SER A 376 -1.68 -12.80 -11.72
C SER A 376 -1.70 -13.67 -10.46
N VAL A 377 -2.67 -14.57 -10.32
CA VAL A 377 -2.77 -15.51 -9.19
C VAL A 377 -1.62 -16.51 -9.21
N ARG A 378 -1.32 -17.10 -10.37
CA ARG A 378 -0.23 -18.10 -10.54
C ARG A 378 1.13 -17.53 -10.18
N THR A 379 1.38 -16.25 -10.50
CA THR A 379 2.66 -15.59 -10.24
C THR A 379 2.71 -14.84 -8.91
N GLY A 380 1.57 -14.67 -8.21
CA GLY A 380 1.48 -13.91 -6.96
C GLY A 380 1.52 -12.39 -7.17
N ALA A 381 1.11 -11.91 -8.35
CA ALA A 381 1.06 -10.48 -8.63
C ALA A 381 -0.07 -9.78 -7.85
N VAL A 382 0.19 -8.54 -7.41
CA VAL A 382 -0.80 -7.70 -6.70
C VAL A 382 -1.63 -6.84 -7.65
N ALA A 383 -1.13 -6.59 -8.86
CA ALA A 383 -1.83 -5.90 -9.93
C ALA A 383 -1.19 -6.21 -11.28
N GLY A 384 -1.87 -5.88 -12.37
CA GLY A 384 -1.33 -6.05 -13.72
C GLY A 384 -2.37 -5.81 -14.80
N VAL A 385 -1.91 -5.98 -16.03
CA VAL A 385 -2.72 -5.80 -17.25
C VAL A 385 -2.36 -6.86 -18.28
N ASN A 386 -3.29 -7.11 -19.23
CA ASN A 386 -2.96 -7.89 -20.43
C ASN A 386 -1.85 -7.21 -21.22
N GLY A 387 -1.15 -7.98 -22.02
CA GLY A 387 0.02 -7.54 -22.75
C GLY A 387 -0.21 -7.20 -24.22
N ASP A 388 0.71 -7.68 -25.04
CA ASP A 388 0.76 -7.38 -26.47
C ASP A 388 -0.29 -8.16 -27.27
N TYR A 389 -0.42 -7.79 -28.54
CA TYR A 389 -1.14 -8.57 -29.54
C TYR A 389 -0.51 -9.96 -29.69
N PHE A 390 -1.31 -10.92 -30.10
CA PHE A 390 -0.89 -12.32 -30.19
C PHE A 390 -1.59 -13.07 -31.33
N ASP A 391 -1.09 -14.23 -31.68
CA ASP A 391 -1.69 -15.12 -32.71
C ASP A 391 -2.90 -15.86 -32.11
N ILE A 392 -4.04 -15.14 -32.05
CA ILE A 392 -5.26 -15.60 -31.40
C ILE A 392 -5.84 -16.86 -32.02
N GLY A 393 -6.20 -17.82 -31.18
CA GLY A 393 -6.87 -19.06 -31.62
C GLY A 393 -5.95 -20.07 -32.36
N ARG A 394 -4.63 -19.78 -32.44
CA ARG A 394 -3.64 -20.65 -33.07
C ARG A 394 -2.51 -21.00 -32.13
N THR A 395 -1.48 -20.17 -32.05
CA THR A 395 -0.29 -20.45 -31.24
C THR A 395 -0.26 -19.64 -29.92
N TYR A 396 -1.07 -18.62 -29.81
CA TYR A 396 -1.03 -17.60 -28.74
C TYR A 396 0.35 -16.95 -28.57
N GLN A 397 1.21 -17.05 -29.59
CA GLN A 397 2.52 -16.40 -29.58
C GLN A 397 2.37 -14.88 -29.50
N PRO A 398 3.07 -14.16 -28.58
CA PRO A 398 3.13 -12.71 -28.59
C PRO A 398 3.66 -12.19 -29.92
N GLN A 399 3.06 -11.12 -30.47
CA GLN A 399 3.54 -10.53 -31.72
C GLN A 399 4.79 -9.66 -31.52
N GLY A 400 4.98 -9.06 -30.36
CA GLY A 400 6.12 -8.23 -30.05
C GLY A 400 7.10 -8.86 -29.06
N MET A 401 7.97 -8.00 -28.55
CA MET A 401 9.04 -8.38 -27.63
C MET A 401 8.50 -8.75 -26.24
N LEU A 402 9.13 -9.74 -25.62
CA LEU A 402 8.88 -10.06 -24.20
C LEU A 402 10.21 -10.29 -23.48
N VAL A 403 10.46 -9.52 -22.42
CA VAL A 403 11.55 -9.72 -21.45
C VAL A 403 10.95 -10.09 -20.12
N ARG A 404 11.36 -11.20 -19.53
CA ARG A 404 10.90 -11.73 -18.24
C ARG A 404 12.10 -12.12 -17.39
N HIS A 405 12.11 -11.72 -16.13
CA HIS A 405 13.24 -11.95 -15.21
C HIS A 405 14.60 -11.47 -15.77
N GLY A 406 14.59 -10.43 -16.59
CA GLY A 406 15.78 -9.94 -17.29
C GLY A 406 16.21 -10.75 -18.52
N GLU A 407 15.50 -11.79 -18.89
CA GLU A 407 15.79 -12.63 -20.06
C GLU A 407 14.87 -12.29 -21.23
N LEU A 408 15.44 -12.20 -22.44
CA LEU A 408 14.67 -12.02 -23.66
C LEU A 408 13.96 -13.33 -24.02
N VAL A 409 12.67 -13.40 -23.68
CA VAL A 409 11.82 -14.59 -23.92
C VAL A 409 11.31 -14.62 -25.37
N ARG A 410 10.94 -13.47 -25.92
CA ARG A 410 10.48 -13.29 -27.30
C ARG A 410 11.22 -12.10 -27.92
N GLY A 411 11.76 -12.27 -29.11
CA GLY A 411 12.47 -11.22 -29.83
C GLY A 411 11.57 -10.04 -30.23
N PRO A 412 12.15 -8.82 -30.38
CA PRO A 412 11.40 -7.69 -30.89
C PRO A 412 11.03 -7.87 -32.37
N THR A 413 9.97 -7.16 -32.75
CA THR A 413 9.54 -6.98 -34.14
C THR A 413 9.71 -5.51 -34.55
N ASP A 414 9.11 -5.10 -35.67
CA ASP A 414 9.12 -3.70 -36.13
C ASP A 414 8.13 -2.78 -35.37
N ARG A 415 7.67 -3.21 -34.20
CA ARG A 415 6.73 -2.48 -33.34
C ARG A 415 7.41 -1.93 -32.10
N ALA A 416 6.76 -0.97 -31.45
CA ALA A 416 7.23 -0.45 -30.19
C ALA A 416 7.17 -1.48 -29.06
N ALA A 417 8.07 -1.33 -28.09
CA ALA A 417 8.00 -2.04 -26.82
C ALA A 417 8.36 -1.09 -25.68
N LEU A 418 7.87 -1.42 -24.49
CA LEU A 418 8.23 -0.78 -23.25
C LEU A 418 9.17 -1.72 -22.50
N VAL A 419 10.31 -1.22 -22.04
CA VAL A 419 11.23 -1.92 -21.14
C VAL A 419 11.36 -1.17 -19.83
N ILE A 420 11.56 -1.93 -18.75
CA ILE A 420 11.78 -1.43 -17.40
C ILE A 420 13.12 -1.98 -16.93
N ASP A 421 14.01 -1.10 -16.50
CA ASP A 421 15.31 -1.47 -15.95
C ASP A 421 15.24 -1.78 -14.43
N ARG A 422 16.36 -2.18 -13.86
CA ARG A 422 16.49 -2.47 -12.42
C ARG A 422 16.20 -1.25 -11.53
N ASN A 423 16.43 -0.04 -12.04
CA ASN A 423 16.13 1.21 -11.37
C ASN A 423 14.67 1.68 -11.59
N LYS A 424 13.87 0.80 -12.22
CA LYS A 424 12.47 1.06 -12.58
C LYS A 424 12.29 2.23 -13.56
N GLN A 425 13.34 2.59 -14.31
CA GLN A 425 13.25 3.55 -15.40
C GLN A 425 12.58 2.89 -16.60
N VAL A 426 11.69 3.63 -17.23
CA VAL A 426 10.88 3.16 -18.36
C VAL A 426 11.39 3.74 -19.66
N THR A 427 11.62 2.90 -20.65
CA THR A 427 11.97 3.28 -22.01
C THR A 427 10.95 2.71 -22.99
N ILE A 428 10.33 3.57 -23.82
CA ILE A 428 9.45 3.16 -24.93
C ILE A 428 10.18 3.43 -26.24
N ALA A 429 10.51 2.36 -26.99
CA ALA A 429 11.20 2.46 -28.26
C ALA A 429 10.85 1.29 -29.20
N GLU A 430 11.22 1.40 -30.47
CA GLU A 430 11.29 0.27 -31.38
C GLU A 430 12.66 -0.39 -31.17
N PHE A 431 12.64 -1.62 -30.66
CA PHE A 431 13.86 -2.38 -30.41
C PHE A 431 14.17 -3.31 -31.59
N ARG A 432 15.45 -3.64 -31.74
CA ARG A 432 15.94 -4.65 -32.68
C ARG A 432 16.94 -5.56 -31.97
N ILE A 433 17.13 -6.77 -32.48
CA ILE A 433 18.20 -7.66 -32.04
C ILE A 433 19.47 -7.28 -32.81
N ARG A 434 20.55 -7.07 -32.08
CA ARG A 434 21.90 -7.06 -32.66
C ARG A 434 22.68 -8.23 -32.06
N GLY A 435 22.99 -9.21 -32.86
CA GLY A 435 23.65 -10.41 -32.37
C GLY A 435 24.13 -11.32 -33.50
N GLU A 436 24.97 -12.27 -33.12
CA GLU A 436 25.52 -13.25 -34.06
C GLU A 436 25.77 -14.60 -33.39
N VAL A 437 25.71 -15.63 -34.21
CA VAL A 437 26.26 -16.96 -33.92
C VAL A 437 27.62 -17.03 -34.61
N ARG A 438 28.70 -17.10 -33.84
CA ARG A 438 30.06 -17.24 -34.39
C ARG A 438 30.51 -18.67 -34.29
N THR A 439 30.94 -19.24 -35.41
CA THR A 439 31.49 -20.58 -35.56
C THR A 439 32.93 -20.50 -36.09
N ALA A 440 33.64 -21.61 -36.17
CA ALA A 440 34.95 -21.68 -36.82
C ALA A 440 34.89 -21.34 -38.32
N ALA A 441 33.75 -21.56 -38.98
CA ALA A 441 33.53 -21.32 -40.40
C ALA A 441 33.04 -19.89 -40.74
N GLY A 442 32.70 -19.08 -39.75
CA GLY A 442 32.20 -17.72 -39.94
C GLY A 442 31.11 -17.31 -38.94
N SER A 443 30.45 -16.21 -39.23
CA SER A 443 29.41 -15.63 -38.39
C SER A 443 28.05 -15.63 -39.11
N MET A 444 26.98 -15.83 -38.36
CA MET A 444 25.59 -15.76 -38.79
C MET A 444 24.85 -14.73 -37.95
N PRO A 445 24.26 -13.69 -38.52
CA PRO A 445 23.52 -12.70 -37.78
C PRO A 445 22.24 -13.36 -37.22
N ILE A 446 21.97 -13.13 -35.93
CA ILE A 446 20.71 -13.55 -35.28
C ILE A 446 19.61 -12.62 -35.75
N THR A 447 18.51 -13.16 -36.25
CA THR A 447 17.34 -12.42 -36.71
C THR A 447 16.23 -12.39 -35.68
N GLU A 448 16.09 -13.46 -34.86
CA GLU A 448 14.95 -13.65 -33.97
C GLU A 448 15.32 -14.46 -32.73
N VAL A 449 14.46 -14.38 -31.73
CA VAL A 449 14.46 -15.23 -30.53
C VAL A 449 13.05 -15.77 -30.31
N ASN A 450 12.92 -17.08 -30.23
CA ASN A 450 11.67 -17.81 -29.99
C ASN A 450 10.50 -17.37 -30.90
N ASP A 451 10.76 -17.23 -32.21
CA ASP A 451 9.75 -16.88 -33.21
C ASP A 451 9.21 -18.11 -33.94
N TRP A 452 7.94 -18.06 -34.32
CA TRP A 452 7.32 -19.11 -35.11
C TRP A 452 6.38 -18.53 -36.19
N PRO A 453 6.54 -18.91 -37.47
CA PRO A 453 7.63 -19.73 -38.01
C PRO A 453 9.00 -19.02 -37.89
N PRO A 454 10.09 -19.75 -37.62
CA PRO A 454 11.39 -19.12 -37.42
C PRO A 454 11.93 -18.47 -38.69
N GLY A 455 12.63 -17.35 -38.57
CA GLY A 455 13.37 -16.68 -39.62
C GLY A 455 14.69 -17.37 -40.00
N ASP A 456 15.65 -16.62 -40.57
CA ASP A 456 16.89 -17.25 -41.09
C ASP A 456 17.82 -17.78 -39.99
N VAL A 457 17.95 -17.07 -38.86
CA VAL A 457 18.73 -17.50 -37.69
C VAL A 457 17.97 -17.17 -36.44
N CYS A 458 17.21 -18.13 -35.92
CA CYS A 458 16.36 -17.96 -34.76
C CYS A 458 16.95 -18.71 -33.55
N VAL A 459 17.20 -17.99 -32.45
CA VAL A 459 17.56 -18.62 -31.17
C VAL A 459 16.31 -19.21 -30.56
N ILE A 460 16.36 -20.51 -30.23
CA ILE A 460 15.29 -21.24 -29.56
C ILE A 460 15.73 -21.56 -28.14
N THR A 461 14.87 -21.27 -27.16
CA THR A 461 15.08 -21.57 -25.75
C THR A 461 14.00 -22.53 -25.22
N PRO A 462 14.14 -23.12 -24.04
CA PRO A 462 13.08 -23.93 -23.43
C PRO A 462 11.75 -23.19 -23.23
N ALA A 463 11.78 -21.84 -23.15
CA ALA A 463 10.57 -21.00 -23.05
C ALA A 463 9.75 -20.97 -24.35
N PHE A 464 10.26 -21.49 -25.45
CA PHE A 464 9.55 -21.54 -26.75
C PHE A 464 8.17 -22.19 -26.62
N GLY A 465 8.09 -23.36 -25.97
CA GLY A 465 6.85 -24.12 -25.85
C GLY A 465 7.08 -25.54 -25.41
N LYS A 466 6.02 -26.33 -25.33
CA LYS A 466 6.11 -27.78 -25.04
C LYS A 466 6.65 -28.59 -26.23
N VAL A 467 6.47 -28.06 -27.42
CA VAL A 467 6.87 -28.71 -28.68
C VAL A 467 7.45 -27.66 -29.61
N LEU A 468 8.60 -27.97 -30.22
CA LEU A 468 9.14 -27.25 -31.38
C LEU A 468 8.58 -27.93 -32.64
N PRO A 469 7.67 -27.27 -33.39
CA PRO A 469 7.03 -27.91 -34.52
C PRO A 469 8.00 -28.20 -35.68
N ALA A 470 7.58 -29.07 -36.59
CA ALA A 470 8.34 -29.32 -37.81
C ALA A 470 8.41 -28.07 -38.69
N SER A 471 9.59 -27.77 -39.24
CA SER A 471 9.83 -26.70 -40.20
C SER A 471 10.76 -27.22 -41.33
N PRO A 472 10.23 -27.96 -42.31
CA PRO A 472 11.01 -28.55 -43.36
C PRO A 472 11.89 -27.55 -44.11
N GLY A 473 13.11 -27.97 -44.47
CA GLY A 473 14.12 -27.11 -45.07
C GLY A 473 14.99 -26.31 -44.08
N ARG A 474 14.74 -26.43 -42.78
CA ARG A 474 15.55 -25.82 -41.72
C ARG A 474 16.35 -26.90 -40.97
N THR A 475 17.41 -26.45 -40.29
CA THR A 475 18.25 -27.27 -39.43
C THR A 475 18.26 -26.72 -38.02
N PHE A 476 18.04 -27.57 -37.04
CA PHE A 476 18.18 -27.22 -35.63
C PHE A 476 19.57 -27.66 -35.13
N VAL A 477 20.32 -26.70 -34.57
CA VAL A 477 21.61 -26.90 -33.92
C VAL A 477 21.40 -26.82 -32.43
N ALA A 478 21.43 -27.93 -31.73
CA ALA A 478 21.27 -27.98 -30.29
C ALA A 478 22.57 -27.60 -29.58
N LEU A 479 22.46 -26.80 -28.52
CA LEU A 479 23.55 -26.19 -27.82
C LEU A 479 23.51 -26.52 -26.33
N GLN A 480 24.70 -26.78 -25.76
CA GLN A 480 24.92 -26.94 -24.32
C GLN A 480 25.87 -25.85 -23.82
N PRO A 481 25.51 -25.08 -22.78
CA PRO A 481 26.37 -24.04 -22.23
C PRO A 481 27.67 -24.63 -21.67
N LEU A 482 28.79 -23.91 -21.85
CA LEU A 482 30.12 -24.31 -21.36
C LEU A 482 30.46 -23.66 -20.01
N GLY A 483 29.55 -22.85 -19.42
CA GLY A 483 29.74 -22.25 -18.12
C GLY A 483 30.83 -21.16 -18.06
N ASP A 484 31.08 -20.51 -19.21
CA ASP A 484 31.98 -19.33 -19.23
C ASP A 484 31.37 -18.15 -18.48
N ARG A 485 32.22 -17.19 -18.02
CA ARG A 485 31.78 -16.05 -17.20
C ARG A 485 30.69 -15.19 -17.85
N ASN A 486 30.66 -15.15 -19.17
CA ASN A 486 29.69 -14.35 -19.92
C ASN A 486 28.49 -15.16 -20.41
N GLY A 487 28.45 -16.49 -20.19
CA GLY A 487 27.35 -17.34 -20.64
C GLY A 487 27.17 -17.43 -22.16
N THR A 488 28.21 -17.10 -22.94
CA THR A 488 28.11 -16.92 -24.40
C THR A 488 28.65 -18.08 -25.21
N ARG A 489 29.42 -18.98 -24.58
CA ARG A 489 30.05 -20.12 -25.28
C ARG A 489 29.26 -21.43 -25.07
N PHE A 490 29.03 -22.11 -26.15
CA PHE A 490 28.23 -23.34 -26.17
C PHE A 490 28.94 -24.45 -26.96
N ARG A 491 28.73 -25.69 -26.55
CA ARG A 491 29.08 -26.87 -27.31
C ARG A 491 27.89 -27.32 -28.15
N VAL A 492 28.11 -27.57 -29.43
CA VAL A 492 27.13 -28.21 -30.30
C VAL A 492 26.96 -29.68 -29.87
N THR A 493 25.74 -30.03 -29.46
CA THR A 493 25.44 -31.41 -29.06
C THR A 493 24.82 -32.22 -30.20
N ASP A 494 24.05 -31.54 -31.05
CA ASP A 494 23.30 -32.21 -32.12
C ASP A 494 23.02 -31.24 -33.28
N VAL A 495 22.88 -31.77 -34.48
CA VAL A 495 22.53 -31.01 -35.70
C VAL A 495 21.54 -31.83 -36.50
N VAL A 496 20.28 -31.45 -36.48
CA VAL A 496 19.18 -32.24 -37.03
C VAL A 496 18.28 -31.42 -37.96
N PRO A 497 17.81 -32.01 -39.08
CA PRO A 497 16.77 -31.40 -39.90
C PRO A 497 15.47 -31.25 -39.09
N MET A 498 14.77 -30.11 -39.22
CA MET A 498 13.49 -29.87 -38.56
C MET A 498 12.31 -30.50 -39.32
N ASN A 499 12.42 -31.77 -39.72
CA ASN A 499 11.39 -32.45 -40.49
C ASN A 499 10.27 -33.06 -39.64
N ALA A 500 10.46 -33.14 -38.33
CA ALA A 500 9.48 -33.65 -37.38
C ALA A 500 9.45 -32.78 -36.11
N PRO A 501 8.32 -32.75 -35.38
CA PRO A 501 8.25 -32.09 -34.11
C PRO A 501 9.24 -32.65 -33.09
N THR A 502 9.80 -31.79 -32.22
CA THR A 502 10.74 -32.20 -31.17
C THR A 502 10.53 -31.38 -29.90
N THR A 503 11.14 -31.82 -28.80
CA THR A 503 11.11 -31.02 -27.54
C THR A 503 12.05 -29.84 -27.67
N PRO A 504 11.60 -28.61 -27.37
CA PRO A 504 12.45 -27.43 -27.36
C PRO A 504 13.59 -27.56 -26.35
N ARG A 505 14.77 -27.16 -26.76
CA ARG A 505 15.98 -27.04 -25.95
C ARG A 505 16.77 -25.85 -26.45
N PHE A 506 17.73 -25.37 -25.68
CA PHE A 506 18.54 -24.27 -26.14
C PHE A 506 19.28 -24.61 -27.43
N GLY A 507 19.11 -23.79 -28.46
CA GLY A 507 19.71 -24.04 -29.77
C GLY A 507 19.37 -22.97 -30.78
N ILE A 508 19.65 -23.25 -32.04
CA ILE A 508 19.47 -22.32 -33.15
C ILE A 508 18.75 -23.01 -34.27
N ALA A 509 17.62 -22.46 -34.71
CA ALA A 509 16.98 -22.86 -35.96
C ALA A 509 17.60 -22.06 -37.12
N ILE A 510 18.20 -22.73 -38.09
CA ILE A 510 18.92 -22.14 -39.22
C ILE A 510 18.13 -22.40 -40.49
N GLY A 511 17.81 -21.31 -41.20
CA GLY A 511 17.07 -21.36 -42.47
C GLY A 511 17.93 -21.69 -43.68
N PRO A 512 17.30 -22.05 -44.80
CA PRO A 512 17.97 -22.47 -46.02
C PRO A 512 18.73 -21.36 -46.75
N LEU A 513 18.48 -20.08 -46.43
CA LEU A 513 19.16 -18.94 -47.05
C LEU A 513 20.53 -18.64 -46.42
N VAL A 514 20.83 -19.22 -45.26
CA VAL A 514 22.11 -19.05 -44.58
C VAL A 514 23.21 -19.80 -45.36
N ARG A 515 24.28 -19.11 -45.75
CA ARG A 515 25.38 -19.63 -46.54
C ARG A 515 26.60 -20.09 -45.72
N THR A 516 26.68 -19.65 -44.47
CA THR A 516 27.73 -20.07 -43.54
C THR A 516 27.62 -21.58 -43.31
N PRO A 517 28.72 -22.34 -43.40
CA PRO A 517 28.69 -23.79 -43.11
C PRO A 517 28.18 -24.05 -41.70
N LEU A 518 27.30 -25.04 -41.59
CA LEU A 518 26.75 -25.45 -40.29
C LEU A 518 27.84 -26.03 -39.38
N PRO A 519 27.84 -25.73 -38.08
CA PRO A 519 28.73 -26.36 -37.13
C PRO A 519 28.38 -27.85 -36.97
N LYS A 520 29.35 -28.64 -36.50
CA LYS A 520 29.18 -30.08 -36.26
C LYS A 520 29.04 -30.40 -34.78
N PRO A 521 28.46 -31.53 -34.39
CA PRO A 521 28.51 -32.02 -33.02
C PRO A 521 29.94 -32.03 -32.47
N GLY A 522 30.14 -31.47 -31.29
CA GLY A 522 31.44 -31.26 -30.65
C GLY A 522 32.06 -29.85 -30.85
N ASP A 523 31.69 -29.15 -31.90
CA ASP A 523 32.18 -27.79 -32.15
C ASP A 523 31.77 -26.83 -31.00
N VAL A 524 32.59 -25.79 -30.81
CA VAL A 524 32.30 -24.69 -29.87
C VAL A 524 31.85 -23.50 -30.70
N VAL A 525 30.71 -22.96 -30.34
CA VAL A 525 30.14 -21.76 -30.95
C VAL A 525 29.96 -20.67 -29.88
N THR A 526 29.96 -19.41 -30.32
CA THR A 526 29.62 -18.26 -29.46
C THR A 526 28.30 -17.68 -29.93
N VAL A 527 27.36 -17.51 -29.03
CA VAL A 527 26.05 -16.88 -29.28
C VAL A 527 25.98 -15.59 -28.45
N THR A 528 25.87 -14.45 -29.11
CA THR A 528 25.77 -13.16 -28.45
C THR A 528 24.66 -12.34 -29.10
N TYR A 529 23.80 -11.74 -28.30
CA TYR A 529 22.82 -10.79 -28.79
C TYR A 529 22.44 -9.79 -27.69
N ALA A 530 22.00 -8.61 -28.11
CA ALA A 530 21.53 -7.53 -27.26
C ALA A 530 20.40 -6.76 -27.97
N LEU A 531 19.67 -6.00 -27.22
CA LEU A 531 18.69 -5.05 -27.75
C LEU A 531 19.36 -3.77 -28.25
N GLU A 532 18.85 -3.18 -29.33
CA GLU A 532 19.21 -1.89 -29.85
C GLU A 532 17.90 -1.06 -30.06
N PRO A 533 17.71 0.13 -29.43
CA PRO A 533 18.69 0.80 -28.57
C PRO A 533 19.04 0.00 -27.32
N HIS A 534 20.27 0.18 -26.84
CA HIS A 534 20.75 -0.51 -25.65
C HIS A 534 20.10 0.11 -24.40
N VAL A 535 19.63 -0.76 -23.51
CA VAL A 535 19.16 -0.40 -22.16
C VAL A 535 19.84 -1.36 -21.19
N ASP A 536 20.54 -0.78 -20.21
CA ASP A 536 21.22 -1.55 -19.17
C ASP A 536 20.20 -2.19 -18.20
N ASP A 537 20.55 -3.36 -17.67
CA ASP A 537 19.85 -4.02 -16.57
C ASP A 537 18.32 -4.13 -16.74
N VAL A 538 17.85 -4.37 -17.96
CA VAL A 538 16.41 -4.61 -18.21
C VAL A 538 15.92 -5.77 -17.36
N VAL A 539 14.84 -5.58 -16.59
CA VAL A 539 14.21 -6.62 -15.77
C VAL A 539 12.91 -7.13 -16.38
N ALA A 540 12.15 -6.25 -17.03
CA ALA A 540 10.88 -6.58 -17.68
C ALA A 540 10.75 -5.81 -18.99
N GLY A 541 10.07 -6.37 -19.97
CA GLY A 541 9.78 -5.70 -21.22
C GLY A 541 8.60 -6.34 -21.93
N ILE A 542 7.76 -5.53 -22.56
CA ILE A 542 6.55 -5.97 -23.24
C ILE A 542 6.36 -5.20 -24.53
N GLY A 543 6.04 -5.91 -25.59
CA GLY A 543 5.62 -5.32 -26.85
C GLY A 543 4.29 -4.61 -26.76
N GLY A 544 3.99 -3.77 -27.73
CA GLY A 544 2.73 -3.03 -27.80
C GLY A 544 2.67 -2.13 -29.04
N GLY A 545 1.78 -1.18 -28.99
CA GLY A 545 1.60 -0.19 -30.05
C GLY A 545 0.14 0.02 -30.44
N PRO A 546 -0.17 1.13 -31.06
CA PRO A 546 0.76 2.21 -31.43
C PRO A 546 1.28 3.01 -30.20
N VAL A 547 2.37 3.74 -30.38
CA VAL A 547 2.75 4.79 -29.45
C VAL A 547 1.71 5.92 -29.57
N LEU A 548 1.15 6.32 -28.43
CA LEU A 548 0.06 7.33 -28.37
C LEU A 548 0.57 8.71 -27.98
N LEU A 549 1.55 8.77 -27.08
CA LEU A 549 2.16 10.02 -26.62
C LEU A 549 3.68 9.92 -26.69
N ARG A 550 4.30 11.03 -27.02
CA ARG A 550 5.76 11.22 -26.93
C ARG A 550 6.08 12.64 -26.49
N ASN A 551 6.87 12.79 -25.44
CA ASN A 551 7.28 14.10 -24.89
C ASN A 551 6.09 15.03 -24.58
N GLY A 552 5.01 14.53 -24.02
CA GLY A 552 3.85 15.31 -23.62
C GLY A 552 2.95 15.76 -24.78
N ALA A 553 3.07 15.14 -25.95
CA ALA A 553 2.26 15.45 -27.10
C ALA A 553 1.69 14.19 -27.77
N TRP A 554 0.55 14.33 -28.43
CA TRP A 554 0.02 13.30 -29.32
C TRP A 554 1.09 12.90 -30.34
N PHE A 555 1.29 11.59 -30.48
CA PHE A 555 2.22 11.02 -31.43
C PHE A 555 1.48 10.14 -32.44
N GLU A 556 1.64 10.45 -33.73
CA GLU A 556 1.10 9.62 -34.80
C GLU A 556 2.12 8.56 -35.18
N ASP A 557 1.94 7.37 -34.63
CA ASP A 557 2.79 6.21 -34.91
C ASP A 557 2.58 5.73 -36.36
N ARG A 558 3.65 5.37 -37.05
CA ARG A 558 3.60 4.76 -38.40
C ARG A 558 2.79 3.48 -38.46
N HIS A 559 2.66 2.79 -37.33
CA HIS A 559 1.85 1.58 -37.17
C HIS A 559 0.43 1.90 -36.69
N ALA A 560 0.03 3.18 -36.67
CA ALA A 560 -1.33 3.56 -36.38
C ALA A 560 -2.27 2.96 -37.44
N PRO A 561 -3.44 2.48 -37.04
CA PRO A 561 -4.38 1.88 -37.97
C PRO A 561 -4.87 2.89 -39.01
N ALA A 562 -5.50 2.37 -40.04
CA ALA A 562 -6.08 3.13 -41.11
C ALA A 562 -7.00 4.26 -40.56
N PRO A 563 -7.13 5.40 -41.31
CA PRO A 563 -7.89 6.56 -40.82
C PRO A 563 -9.35 6.26 -40.45
N ASP A 564 -9.98 5.29 -41.09
CA ASP A 564 -11.34 4.82 -40.80
C ASP A 564 -11.42 4.14 -39.42
N GLU A 565 -10.42 3.36 -39.02
CA GLU A 565 -10.38 2.74 -37.70
C GLU A 565 -10.17 3.73 -36.56
N ARG A 566 -9.64 4.91 -36.81
CA ARG A 566 -9.42 5.97 -35.81
C ARG A 566 -10.74 6.46 -35.20
N ASN A 567 -11.86 6.32 -35.90
CA ASN A 567 -13.16 6.80 -35.47
C ASN A 567 -13.99 5.73 -34.74
N TYR A 568 -13.50 4.48 -34.67
CA TYR A 568 -14.19 3.45 -33.93
C TYR A 568 -13.95 3.56 -32.44
N ARG A 569 -15.03 3.36 -31.67
CA ARG A 569 -15.00 3.28 -30.21
C ARG A 569 -14.91 1.84 -29.76
N TRP A 570 -13.90 1.53 -29.00
CA TRP A 570 -13.72 0.19 -28.41
C TRP A 570 -13.06 0.28 -27.04
N PRO A 571 -13.00 -0.85 -26.31
CA PRO A 571 -12.15 -0.92 -25.12
C PRO A 571 -10.69 -0.66 -25.50
N VAL A 572 -10.02 0.20 -24.74
CA VAL A 572 -8.61 0.58 -24.98
C VAL A 572 -7.81 0.48 -23.70
N ILE A 573 -6.53 0.17 -23.83
CA ILE A 573 -5.60 0.09 -22.71
C ILE A 573 -4.22 0.61 -23.12
N ALA A 574 -3.54 1.30 -22.20
CA ALA A 574 -2.19 1.82 -22.43
C ALA A 574 -1.35 1.79 -21.15
N LEU A 575 -0.03 1.73 -21.38
CA LEU A 575 0.99 2.05 -20.40
C LEU A 575 1.42 3.50 -20.60
N VAL A 576 1.52 4.27 -19.51
CA VAL A 576 1.74 5.71 -19.53
C VAL A 576 2.83 6.07 -18.54
N ARG A 577 3.83 6.82 -18.99
CA ARG A 577 4.81 7.46 -18.12
C ARG A 577 4.39 8.92 -17.89
N THR A 578 4.36 9.36 -16.65
CA THR A 578 4.02 10.74 -16.27
C THR A 578 5.27 11.62 -16.15
N LEU A 579 5.07 12.95 -16.05
CA LEU A 579 6.17 13.91 -15.92
C LEU A 579 6.95 13.73 -14.60
N ASP A 580 6.27 13.38 -13.52
CA ASP A 580 6.87 13.08 -12.21
C ASP A 580 7.49 11.67 -12.13
N GLY A 581 7.55 10.94 -13.25
CA GLY A 581 8.19 9.63 -13.37
C GLY A 581 7.33 8.45 -12.94
N ARG A 582 6.07 8.65 -12.54
CA ARG A 582 5.14 7.55 -12.24
C ARG A 582 4.80 6.76 -13.50
N LEU A 583 4.46 5.49 -13.31
CA LEU A 583 3.91 4.65 -14.37
C LEU A 583 2.42 4.43 -14.11
N MET A 584 1.59 4.69 -15.12
CA MET A 584 0.17 4.39 -15.06
C MET A 584 -0.22 3.30 -16.06
N PHE A 585 -1.19 2.48 -15.68
CA PHE A 585 -1.88 1.52 -16.53
C PHE A 585 -3.32 1.99 -16.64
N VAL A 586 -3.74 2.41 -17.81
CA VAL A 586 -5.05 3.03 -18.02
C VAL A 586 -5.88 2.16 -18.96
N ALA A 587 -7.01 1.64 -18.46
CA ALA A 587 -7.97 0.85 -19.21
C ALA A 587 -9.31 1.56 -19.28
N VAL A 588 -9.92 1.61 -20.45
CA VAL A 588 -11.28 2.12 -20.68
C VAL A 588 -12.13 0.96 -21.16
N ASP A 589 -13.22 0.67 -20.45
CA ASP A 589 -14.22 -0.31 -20.88
C ASP A 589 -14.90 0.14 -22.18
N GLY A 590 -15.47 -0.79 -22.91
CA GLY A 590 -16.23 -0.49 -24.13
C GLY A 590 -17.14 -1.63 -24.54
N ARG A 591 -17.93 -1.41 -25.61
CA ARG A 591 -18.93 -2.37 -26.11
C ARG A 591 -20.06 -2.70 -25.12
N HIS A 592 -20.21 -1.91 -24.06
CA HIS A 592 -21.28 -1.96 -23.06
C HIS A 592 -21.97 -0.57 -23.01
N PRO A 593 -22.91 -0.26 -23.91
CA PRO A 593 -23.45 1.09 -24.07
C PRO A 593 -24.07 1.70 -22.81
N GLU A 594 -24.60 0.86 -21.92
CA GLU A 594 -25.16 1.27 -20.62
C GLU A 594 -24.10 1.62 -19.57
N ARG A 595 -22.87 1.13 -19.74
CA ARG A 595 -21.75 1.30 -18.80
C ARG A 595 -20.59 2.10 -19.40
N SER A 596 -20.14 1.70 -20.60
CA SER A 596 -19.04 2.34 -21.29
C SER A 596 -19.09 2.09 -22.79
N VAL A 597 -19.14 3.17 -23.55
CA VAL A 597 -19.14 3.10 -25.02
C VAL A 597 -17.74 2.89 -25.62
N GLY A 598 -16.70 2.99 -24.79
CA GLY A 598 -15.31 2.98 -25.24
C GLY A 598 -14.84 4.33 -25.78
N MET A 599 -13.59 4.37 -26.22
CA MET A 599 -12.96 5.58 -26.76
C MET A 599 -12.35 5.32 -28.14
N THR A 600 -12.32 6.39 -28.95
CA THR A 600 -11.44 6.44 -30.11
C THR A 600 -9.99 6.68 -29.64
N ARG A 601 -9.00 6.38 -30.45
CA ARG A 601 -7.59 6.63 -30.10
C ARG A 601 -7.26 8.09 -29.81
N PRO A 602 -7.73 9.07 -30.61
CA PRO A 602 -7.51 10.48 -30.31
C PRO A 602 -8.13 10.92 -28.98
N GLU A 603 -9.31 10.42 -28.62
CA GLU A 603 -9.93 10.71 -27.32
C GLU A 603 -9.13 10.09 -26.18
N PHE A 604 -8.68 8.85 -26.38
CA PHE A 604 -7.85 8.17 -25.39
C PHE A 604 -6.55 8.90 -25.15
N ALA A 605 -5.86 9.32 -26.20
CA ALA A 605 -4.62 10.11 -26.05
C ALA A 605 -4.86 11.45 -25.31
N ARG A 606 -5.98 12.13 -25.56
CA ARG A 606 -6.35 13.35 -24.82
C ARG A 606 -6.59 13.06 -23.34
N LEU A 607 -7.24 11.93 -23.02
CA LEU A 607 -7.40 11.48 -21.64
C LEU A 607 -6.03 11.24 -20.98
N LEU A 608 -5.12 10.53 -21.67
CA LEU A 608 -3.80 10.23 -21.13
C LEU A 608 -2.96 11.50 -20.87
N LEU A 609 -3.03 12.50 -21.76
CA LEU A 609 -2.42 13.82 -21.56
C LEU A 609 -3.02 14.51 -20.31
N ARG A 610 -4.33 14.47 -20.16
CA ARG A 610 -5.02 15.05 -19.01
C ARG A 610 -4.64 14.40 -17.69
N LEU A 611 -4.36 13.09 -17.71
CA LEU A 611 -3.84 12.34 -16.56
C LEU A 611 -2.34 12.59 -16.29
N GLY A 612 -1.73 13.59 -16.96
CA GLY A 612 -0.32 13.95 -16.78
C GLY A 612 0.66 13.06 -17.55
N GLY A 613 0.19 12.28 -18.53
CA GLY A 613 1.03 11.42 -19.37
C GLY A 613 1.96 12.22 -20.27
N VAL A 614 3.24 11.80 -20.36
CA VAL A 614 4.22 12.36 -21.29
C VAL A 614 4.62 11.37 -22.37
N ASP A 615 4.71 10.08 -22.06
CA ASP A 615 4.89 9.01 -23.03
C ASP A 615 3.86 7.93 -22.78
N ALA A 616 3.29 7.39 -23.86
CA ALA A 616 2.30 6.34 -23.73
C ALA A 616 2.34 5.37 -24.92
N MET A 617 2.15 4.09 -24.63
CA MET A 617 2.06 3.01 -25.60
C MET A 617 0.78 2.20 -25.35
N ALA A 618 -0.02 1.99 -26.39
CA ALA A 618 -1.16 1.10 -26.32
C ALA A 618 -0.72 -0.37 -26.19
N LEU A 619 -1.56 -1.17 -25.56
CA LEU A 619 -1.47 -2.64 -25.53
C LEU A 619 -2.61 -3.25 -26.35
N ASP A 620 -2.71 -4.60 -26.37
CA ASP A 620 -3.80 -5.27 -27.05
C ASP A 620 -5.16 -4.85 -26.47
N SER A 621 -5.96 -4.28 -27.32
CA SER A 621 -7.22 -3.61 -27.00
C SER A 621 -8.43 -4.51 -27.34
N GLY A 622 -9.65 -3.96 -27.30
CA GLY A 622 -10.86 -4.72 -27.58
C GLY A 622 -11.17 -5.77 -26.52
N GLY A 623 -11.40 -7.02 -26.92
CA GLY A 623 -11.74 -8.12 -25.97
C GLY A 623 -10.63 -8.52 -25.01
N SER A 624 -9.38 -8.15 -25.29
CA SER A 624 -8.24 -8.46 -24.45
C SER A 624 -8.12 -7.53 -23.23
N VAL A 625 -8.75 -6.34 -23.27
CA VAL A 625 -8.61 -5.33 -22.20
C VAL A 625 -9.00 -5.91 -20.84
N THR A 626 -8.00 -6.16 -20.03
CA THR A 626 -8.15 -6.68 -18.68
C THR A 626 -7.14 -6.01 -17.75
N LEU A 627 -7.64 -5.38 -16.71
CA LEU A 627 -6.88 -4.81 -15.62
C LEU A 627 -7.22 -5.57 -14.34
N VAL A 628 -6.20 -6.08 -13.67
CA VAL A 628 -6.35 -6.79 -12.39
C VAL A 628 -5.66 -6.02 -11.28
N SER A 629 -6.26 -6.02 -10.11
CA SER A 629 -5.69 -5.42 -8.90
C SER A 629 -6.27 -6.10 -7.67
N ARG A 630 -5.46 -6.20 -6.65
CA ARG A 630 -5.89 -6.67 -5.34
C ARG A 630 -6.76 -5.61 -4.68
N ALA A 631 -8.00 -5.96 -4.36
CA ALA A 631 -8.84 -5.07 -3.58
C ALA A 631 -8.39 -5.03 -2.12
N PRO A 632 -8.69 -3.95 -1.38
CA PRO A 632 -8.34 -3.83 0.03
C PRO A 632 -8.84 -5.02 0.86
N GLY A 633 -7.93 -5.69 1.56
CA GLY A 633 -8.21 -6.88 2.38
C GLY A 633 -8.32 -8.20 1.61
N ASP A 634 -8.14 -8.22 0.30
CA ASP A 634 -8.11 -9.45 -0.49
C ASP A 634 -6.69 -10.03 -0.57
N ALA A 635 -6.58 -11.35 -0.64
CA ALA A 635 -5.30 -12.03 -0.76
C ALA A 635 -4.75 -11.99 -2.20
N ASN A 636 -5.63 -12.07 -3.20
CA ASN A 636 -5.30 -12.17 -4.60
C ASN A 636 -5.84 -10.99 -5.42
N ALA A 637 -5.18 -10.67 -6.51
CA ALA A 637 -5.72 -9.72 -7.48
C ALA A 637 -6.91 -10.32 -8.22
N SER A 638 -7.88 -9.47 -8.53
CA SER A 638 -9.10 -9.81 -9.30
C SER A 638 -9.30 -8.80 -10.43
N VAL A 639 -10.16 -9.14 -11.39
CA VAL A 639 -10.49 -8.24 -12.52
C VAL A 639 -11.25 -7.01 -12.00
N ARG A 640 -10.80 -5.84 -12.40
CA ARG A 640 -11.35 -4.55 -11.92
C ARG A 640 -12.18 -3.81 -12.97
N ASN A 641 -11.95 -4.08 -14.24
CA ASN A 641 -12.74 -3.56 -15.36
C ASN A 641 -13.81 -4.59 -15.81
N VAL A 642 -14.62 -4.25 -16.82
CA VAL A 642 -15.57 -5.20 -17.42
C VAL A 642 -15.08 -5.58 -18.80
N PRO A 643 -14.51 -6.80 -18.97
CA PRO A 643 -14.05 -7.29 -20.25
C PRO A 643 -15.18 -7.34 -21.28
N SER A 644 -14.90 -7.02 -22.54
CA SER A 644 -15.93 -6.82 -23.56
C SER A 644 -16.39 -8.10 -24.26
N ASP A 645 -15.73 -9.23 -24.05
CA ASP A 645 -16.13 -10.51 -24.65
C ASP A 645 -17.18 -11.20 -23.76
N ASN A 646 -18.44 -10.78 -23.87
CA ASN A 646 -19.56 -11.25 -23.03
C ASN A 646 -19.29 -11.10 -21.53
N SER A 647 -18.61 -10.04 -21.12
CA SER A 647 -18.18 -9.78 -19.73
C SER A 647 -17.24 -10.84 -19.17
N ALA A 648 -16.57 -11.61 -20.02
CA ALA A 648 -15.57 -12.61 -19.66
C ALA A 648 -14.18 -12.21 -20.15
N GLU A 649 -13.15 -12.58 -19.38
CA GLU A 649 -11.77 -12.39 -19.81
C GLU A 649 -11.43 -13.26 -21.03
N ARG A 650 -10.74 -12.64 -21.99
CA ARG A 650 -10.12 -13.36 -23.10
C ARG A 650 -8.88 -14.13 -22.61
N TRP A 651 -8.61 -15.27 -23.21
CA TRP A 651 -7.32 -15.93 -23.13
C TRP A 651 -6.32 -15.14 -23.96
N VAL A 652 -5.20 -14.73 -23.34
CA VAL A 652 -4.17 -13.88 -23.94
C VAL A 652 -2.80 -14.56 -23.85
N SER A 653 -1.79 -14.00 -24.52
CA SER A 653 -0.43 -14.55 -24.53
C SER A 653 0.36 -14.17 -23.28
N ASP A 654 0.26 -12.94 -22.83
CA ASP A 654 1.13 -12.36 -21.83
C ASP A 654 0.49 -11.16 -21.11
N GLY A 655 1.21 -10.63 -20.14
CA GLY A 655 0.83 -9.43 -19.41
C GLY A 655 2.01 -8.83 -18.66
N LEU A 656 1.85 -7.56 -18.26
CA LEU A 656 2.78 -6.86 -17.37
C LEU A 656 2.18 -6.77 -15.97
N PHE A 657 2.94 -7.19 -14.97
CA PHE A 657 2.48 -7.38 -13.60
C PHE A 657 3.35 -6.65 -12.58
N LEU A 658 2.72 -6.32 -11.47
CA LEU A 658 3.29 -5.70 -10.29
C LEU A 658 3.26 -6.68 -9.14
N TYR A 659 4.36 -6.72 -8.40
CA TYR A 659 4.54 -7.55 -7.21
C TYR A 659 4.92 -6.66 -6.06
N SER A 660 4.41 -6.95 -4.87
CA SER A 660 4.75 -6.23 -3.63
C SER A 660 5.30 -7.20 -2.60
N SER A 661 6.41 -6.83 -1.98
CA SER A 661 6.94 -7.51 -0.79
C SER A 661 6.42 -6.93 0.52
N ALA A 662 5.60 -5.88 0.46
CA ALA A 662 4.93 -5.33 1.64
C ALA A 662 3.94 -6.36 2.22
N PRO A 663 3.75 -6.41 3.55
CA PRO A 663 2.73 -7.25 4.16
C PRO A 663 1.33 -6.90 3.62
N LEU A 664 0.41 -7.86 3.68
CA LEU A 664 -0.98 -7.59 3.33
C LEU A 664 -1.56 -6.52 4.25
N PRO A 665 -2.31 -5.53 3.69
CA PRO A 665 -2.96 -4.51 4.50
C PRO A 665 -3.90 -5.13 5.55
N ALA A 666 -3.82 -4.63 6.79
CA ALA A 666 -4.70 -5.02 7.88
C ALA A 666 -6.03 -4.25 7.82
N VAL A 667 -6.79 -4.44 6.75
CA VAL A 667 -8.05 -3.72 6.53
C VAL A 667 -9.21 -4.38 7.31
N VAL A 668 -9.98 -3.57 8.04
CA VAL A 668 -11.13 -4.05 8.83
C VAL A 668 -12.17 -4.69 7.92
N ALA A 669 -12.46 -5.97 8.14
CA ALA A 669 -13.56 -6.62 7.45
C ALA A 669 -14.89 -5.90 7.77
N PRO A 670 -15.82 -5.76 6.81
CA PRO A 670 -17.16 -5.30 7.13
C PRO A 670 -17.77 -6.23 8.21
N ALA A 671 -18.38 -5.66 9.26
CA ALA A 671 -19.09 -6.47 10.23
C ALA A 671 -20.10 -7.34 9.47
N GLN A 672 -20.08 -8.65 9.73
CA GLN A 672 -21.16 -9.49 9.23
C GLN A 672 -22.45 -8.90 9.79
N VAL A 673 -23.32 -8.41 8.92
CA VAL A 673 -24.67 -8.03 9.29
C VAL A 673 -25.29 -9.32 9.87
N PRO A 674 -25.74 -9.35 11.13
CA PRO A 674 -26.39 -10.53 11.66
C PRO A 674 -27.55 -10.86 10.72
N THR A 675 -27.57 -12.06 10.19
CA THR A 675 -28.71 -12.54 9.42
C THR A 675 -29.94 -12.36 10.30
N PRO A 676 -31.00 -11.64 9.89
CA PRO A 676 -32.18 -11.50 10.72
C PRO A 676 -32.68 -12.87 11.06
N VAL A 677 -32.75 -13.15 12.35
CA VAL A 677 -33.37 -14.39 12.86
C VAL A 677 -34.82 -14.38 12.35
N PRO A 678 -35.27 -15.40 11.61
CA PRO A 678 -36.63 -15.43 11.15
C PRO A 678 -37.57 -15.35 12.38
N GLU A 679 -38.42 -14.30 12.42
CA GLU A 679 -39.49 -14.27 13.44
C GLU A 679 -40.30 -15.54 13.36
N ALA A 680 -40.33 -16.27 14.45
CA ALA A 680 -41.20 -17.45 14.58
C ALA A 680 -42.64 -16.98 14.37
N ARG A 681 -43.28 -17.46 13.31
CA ARG A 681 -44.71 -17.23 13.10
C ARG A 681 -45.45 -17.81 14.32
N PRO A 682 -46.37 -17.06 14.95
CA PRO A 682 -47.24 -17.63 15.95
C PRO A 682 -48.06 -18.76 15.33
N SER A 683 -48.05 -19.91 15.96
CA SER A 683 -48.86 -21.04 15.55
C SER A 683 -50.35 -20.69 15.69
N PRO A 684 -51.25 -21.26 14.83
CA PRO A 684 -52.65 -20.92 14.76
C PRO A 684 -53.45 -21.29 16.01
#